data_1b43145e499f399e4aae1a7087dbb9e9
#
_entry.id   1b43145e499f399e4aae1a7087dbb9e9
#
_cell.length_a   1.000
_cell.length_b   1.000
_cell.length_c   1.000
_cell.angle_alpha   90.00
_cell.angle_beta   90.00
_cell.angle_gamma   90.00
#
_symmetry.space_group_name_H-M   'P 1'
#
loop_
_entity.id
_entity.type
_entity.pdbx_description
1 polymer ?
#
loop_
_entity_poly.entity_id
_entity_poly.type
_entity_poly.pdbx_seq_one_letter_code
_entity_poly.pdbx_strand_id
1 'polypeptide(L)'
;MEKLQLFFQTAPVDPTQAGHALWLIIALPLLGAFICGVFGKIIGRANTNLVAISSVLGSFLLSLLVFWTINDFRASSPTPFGGVAYAVGADFGTWFHAGSFRVNFGLMADHLSGTMLLVITGVGFLIHVYSAEYMSHDKGYWRFFAYLNLFVAAMLTLVLADSLPLLFVGWEGVGLCSYLLIGFWYDDPAKAFAGRKAFITNRIGDFGFLLASFLLVVMIESLVARPANAPGSHVSPTYSSAVADKGPLAFSVLEETARSLPDLIDEKILTGPLTGMNYGVALTIVMLLFMLGAAGKSAQIPLYVWLPDAMAGPTPVSALIHAATMVTSGIYLFCRVSYLLVLSPTAMIVIAVIGASTALVAALIAFTQKGIKKILAYSTVSQLGLMFLGIGVGAFWAAFLHVITHAFFKACLFLGAGSVMHGNGDEEDVTKLGGLRKEMPVTWATFLVSTFAITGVIPLSGFFSKDAILHAAHTQHIAGYHGLQTLAWIMGTLTAACTAFYMFRAYFLAFEGERSKEAKIPHAHESAAAMTGPLVVLAVLAVVALVHGLPIMHMQRGGVTITQTLMENFLDPVFRTTNDLIARKQFLEMPKEHESMILPWLQAWIIALVSGGAAFFIYRRYLPAKGSLPGFLEPLRKFSFNKFYVDEVYDFVVIKPFTLFSRALHKVVDSILIDGVAVHGTAWLTARTGAVLRYLQTGDAQMYAAVMALAASGGLVWAIFKVLP
;
A
#
# COMPACT_ATOMS: atom_id res chain seq x y z
N MET A 1 22.45 -30.01 13.84
CA MET A 1 21.13 -29.52 14.30
C MET A 1 21.07 -29.36 15.81
N GLU A 2 21.53 -30.30 16.62
CA GLU A 2 21.57 -30.17 18.11
C GLU A 2 22.35 -28.94 18.63
N LYS A 3 23.47 -28.58 18.03
CA LYS A 3 24.25 -27.36 18.45
C LYS A 3 23.56 -26.05 18.10
N LEU A 4 22.70 -25.99 17.09
CA LEU A 4 21.83 -24.84 16.80
C LEU A 4 20.65 -24.79 17.79
N GLN A 5 20.08 -25.94 18.18
CA GLN A 5 19.07 -26.00 19.25
C GLN A 5 19.64 -25.55 20.61
N LEU A 6 20.89 -25.87 20.94
CA LEU A 6 21.51 -25.42 22.18
C LEU A 6 21.78 -23.89 22.20
N PHE A 7 22.05 -23.27 21.05
CA PHE A 7 22.23 -21.81 20.97
C PHE A 7 20.91 -21.05 21.15
N PHE A 8 19.77 -21.68 20.84
CA PHE A 8 18.41 -21.12 21.00
C PHE A 8 17.71 -21.62 22.30
N GLN A 9 18.31 -22.49 23.09
CA GLN A 9 17.79 -22.98 24.38
C GLN A 9 18.16 -22.09 25.59
N THR A 10 18.64 -20.89 25.39
CA THR A 10 18.76 -19.92 26.50
C THR A 10 17.41 -19.30 26.77
N ALA A 11 16.86 -19.56 27.96
CA ALA A 11 15.70 -19.00 28.65
C ALA A 11 14.58 -18.36 27.79
N PRO A 12 13.31 -18.59 28.06
CA PRO A 12 12.22 -17.92 27.35
C PRO A 12 12.49 -16.42 27.38
N VAL A 13 12.69 -15.81 26.19
CA VAL A 13 12.87 -14.37 26.06
C VAL A 13 11.62 -13.72 26.65
N ASP A 14 11.80 -12.93 27.69
CA ASP A 14 10.71 -12.20 28.31
C ASP A 14 9.96 -11.41 27.23
N PRO A 15 8.63 -11.56 27.09
CA PRO A 15 7.85 -10.85 26.08
C PRO A 15 8.09 -9.34 26.08
N THR A 16 8.36 -8.75 27.24
CA THR A 16 8.69 -7.33 27.38
C THR A 16 10.03 -7.00 26.74
N GLN A 17 11.03 -7.86 26.85
CA GLN A 17 12.34 -7.67 26.20
C GLN A 17 12.25 -7.86 24.68
N ALA A 18 11.48 -8.84 24.21
CA ALA A 18 11.21 -9.01 22.76
C ALA A 18 10.48 -7.80 22.18
N GLY A 19 9.51 -7.24 22.93
CA GLY A 19 8.80 -6.01 22.55
C GLY A 19 9.75 -4.83 22.38
N HIS A 20 10.67 -4.64 23.32
CA HIS A 20 11.69 -3.58 23.19
C HIS A 20 12.65 -3.77 22.02
N ALA A 21 12.82 -4.99 21.49
CA ALA A 21 13.65 -5.23 20.30
C ALA A 21 12.96 -4.76 19.00
N LEU A 22 11.62 -4.57 18.95
CA LEU A 22 10.89 -4.21 17.74
C LEU A 22 11.38 -2.89 17.12
N TRP A 23 11.75 -1.91 17.95
CA TRP A 23 12.25 -0.63 17.42
C TRP A 23 13.59 -0.79 16.69
N LEU A 24 14.43 -1.77 17.04
CA LEU A 24 15.70 -2.03 16.36
C LEU A 24 15.46 -2.49 14.92
N ILE A 25 14.38 -3.22 14.65
CA ILE A 25 14.01 -3.64 13.29
C ILE A 25 13.80 -2.43 12.40
N ILE A 26 13.21 -1.34 12.92
CA ILE A 26 13.00 -0.08 12.21
C ILE A 26 14.28 0.76 12.19
N ALA A 27 14.99 0.82 13.32
CA ALA A 27 16.13 1.70 13.50
C ALA A 27 17.32 1.32 12.60
N LEU A 28 17.55 0.02 12.36
CA LEU A 28 18.68 -0.43 11.53
C LEU A 28 18.59 0.12 10.09
N PRO A 29 17.53 -0.06 9.31
CA PRO A 29 17.45 0.52 7.98
C PRO A 29 17.32 2.05 8.02
N LEU A 30 16.77 2.65 9.08
CA LEU A 30 16.76 4.10 9.25
C LEU A 30 18.19 4.64 9.43
N LEU A 31 19.00 3.97 10.24
CA LEU A 31 20.42 4.29 10.40
C LEU A 31 21.19 4.06 9.08
N GLY A 32 20.90 2.98 8.35
CA GLY A 32 21.43 2.73 7.01
C GLY A 32 21.10 3.87 6.05
N ALA A 33 19.85 4.35 6.04
CA ALA A 33 19.41 5.48 5.26
C ALA A 33 20.18 6.76 5.62
N PHE A 34 20.33 7.04 6.91
CA PHE A 34 21.07 8.21 7.41
C PHE A 34 22.55 8.16 6.99
N ILE A 35 23.24 7.06 7.25
CA ILE A 35 24.67 6.92 6.91
C ILE A 35 24.87 7.02 5.40
N CYS A 36 24.07 6.32 4.59
CA CYS A 36 24.14 6.38 3.12
C CYS A 36 23.82 7.79 2.62
N GLY A 37 22.81 8.47 3.19
CA GLY A 37 22.39 9.80 2.77
C GLY A 37 23.39 10.90 3.08
N VAL A 38 23.96 10.90 4.29
CA VAL A 38 24.88 11.95 4.76
C VAL A 38 26.32 11.66 4.36
N PHE A 39 26.79 10.43 4.56
CA PHE A 39 28.19 10.06 4.38
C PHE A 39 28.48 9.25 3.12
N GLY A 40 27.47 8.71 2.43
CA GLY A 40 27.62 7.76 1.33
C GLY A 40 28.52 8.27 0.18
N LYS A 41 28.48 9.57 -0.11
CA LYS A 41 29.37 10.18 -1.10
C LYS A 41 30.85 10.15 -0.65
N ILE A 42 31.10 10.21 0.66
CA ILE A 42 32.45 10.29 1.25
C ILE A 42 33.02 8.87 1.43
N ILE A 43 32.21 7.94 1.94
CA ILE A 43 32.65 6.57 2.24
C ILE A 43 32.82 5.70 1.01
N GLY A 44 32.30 6.15 -0.16
CA GLY A 44 32.42 5.45 -1.42
C GLY A 44 31.41 4.31 -1.60
N ARG A 45 31.36 3.73 -2.82
CA ARG A 45 30.33 2.75 -3.22
C ARG A 45 30.36 1.44 -2.41
N ALA A 46 31.56 0.88 -2.18
CA ALA A 46 31.70 -0.39 -1.46
C ALA A 46 31.16 -0.31 -0.02
N ASN A 47 31.51 0.76 0.70
CA ASN A 47 31.03 0.96 2.08
C ASN A 47 29.56 1.34 2.12
N THR A 48 29.06 2.13 1.15
CA THR A 48 27.62 2.40 1.02
C THR A 48 26.84 1.10 0.85
N ASN A 49 27.33 0.18 -0.01
CA ASN A 49 26.75 -1.15 -0.17
C ASN A 49 26.73 -1.95 1.13
N LEU A 50 27.88 -2.03 1.80
CA LEU A 50 28.01 -2.77 3.05
C LEU A 50 27.00 -2.26 4.08
N VAL A 51 26.93 -0.95 4.31
CA VAL A 51 26.00 -0.34 5.26
C VAL A 51 24.55 -0.62 4.86
N ALA A 52 24.17 -0.38 3.59
CA ALA A 52 22.79 -0.53 3.14
C ALA A 52 22.31 -1.98 3.22
N ILE A 53 23.12 -2.92 2.78
CA ILE A 53 22.77 -4.35 2.77
C ILE A 53 22.77 -4.91 4.19
N SER A 54 23.78 -4.59 5.01
CA SER A 54 23.89 -5.13 6.38
C SER A 54 22.81 -4.60 7.31
N SER A 55 22.35 -3.36 7.13
CA SER A 55 21.25 -2.79 7.92
C SER A 55 19.93 -3.54 7.69
N VAL A 56 19.59 -3.86 6.43
CA VAL A 56 18.38 -4.63 6.12
C VAL A 56 18.54 -6.11 6.49
N LEU A 57 19.72 -6.69 6.32
CA LEU A 57 20.02 -8.05 6.79
C LEU A 57 19.87 -8.15 8.31
N GLY A 58 20.38 -7.18 9.06
CA GLY A 58 20.21 -7.12 10.52
C GLY A 58 18.74 -7.09 10.92
N SER A 59 17.93 -6.27 10.23
CA SER A 59 16.48 -6.25 10.43
C SER A 59 15.83 -7.59 10.09
N PHE A 60 16.28 -8.27 9.04
CA PHE A 60 15.78 -9.60 8.68
C PHE A 60 16.06 -10.65 9.77
N LEU A 61 17.29 -10.68 10.30
CA LEU A 61 17.67 -11.61 11.38
C LEU A 61 16.84 -11.34 12.65
N LEU A 62 16.64 -10.08 13.01
CA LEU A 62 15.76 -9.72 14.13
C LEU A 62 14.31 -10.09 13.86
N SER A 63 13.83 -9.94 12.63
CA SER A 63 12.47 -10.34 12.22
C SER A 63 12.28 -11.84 12.33
N LEU A 64 13.29 -12.65 12.00
CA LEU A 64 13.27 -14.10 12.21
C LEU A 64 13.16 -14.46 13.71
N LEU A 65 13.88 -13.75 14.56
CA LEU A 65 13.82 -13.95 16.01
C LEU A 65 12.40 -13.63 16.54
N VAL A 66 11.85 -12.46 16.17
CA VAL A 66 10.51 -12.06 16.58
C VAL A 66 9.46 -13.05 16.06
N PHE A 67 9.54 -13.47 14.81
CA PHE A 67 8.64 -14.47 14.23
C PHE A 67 8.70 -15.81 14.96
N TRP A 68 9.90 -16.26 15.33
CA TRP A 68 10.09 -17.45 16.15
C TRP A 68 9.44 -17.30 17.52
N THR A 69 9.63 -16.17 18.18
CA THR A 69 9.05 -15.87 19.50
C THR A 69 7.53 -15.92 19.45
N ILE A 70 6.89 -15.31 18.45
CA ILE A 70 5.42 -15.34 18.28
C ILE A 70 4.92 -16.79 18.13
N ASN A 71 5.63 -17.65 17.42
CA ASN A 71 5.25 -19.05 17.24
C ASN A 71 5.43 -19.91 18.50
N ASP A 72 6.48 -19.65 19.28
CA ASP A 72 6.77 -20.39 20.51
C ASP A 72 5.74 -20.04 21.62
N PHE A 73 5.32 -18.78 21.69
CA PHE A 73 4.23 -18.34 22.58
C PHE A 73 2.90 -19.04 22.29
N ARG A 74 2.63 -19.43 21.05
CA ARG A 74 1.44 -20.21 20.70
C ARG A 74 1.38 -21.57 21.44
N ALA A 75 2.54 -22.11 21.77
CA ALA A 75 2.65 -23.41 22.44
C ALA A 75 2.53 -23.32 23.97
N SER A 76 2.75 -22.16 24.61
CA SER A 76 3.04 -22.09 26.02
C SER A 76 2.15 -21.19 26.93
N SER A 77 1.25 -20.34 26.44
CA SER A 77 0.47 -19.46 27.36
C SER A 77 -0.87 -18.89 26.88
N PRO A 78 -1.88 -18.82 27.74
CA PRO A 78 -3.03 -17.93 27.59
C PRO A 78 -2.63 -16.50 28.02
N THR A 79 -2.99 -15.54 27.22
CA THR A 79 -2.55 -14.16 27.06
C THR A 79 -2.62 -13.21 28.26
N PRO A 80 -1.63 -12.27 28.42
CA PRO A 80 -1.70 -11.14 29.34
C PRO A 80 -2.36 -9.87 28.74
N PHE A 81 -2.62 -9.80 27.44
CA PHE A 81 -3.20 -8.62 26.79
C PHE A 81 -4.62 -8.92 26.29
N GLY A 82 -5.62 -8.61 27.11
CA GLY A 82 -7.04 -8.78 26.90
C GLY A 82 -7.53 -8.91 25.44
N GLY A 83 -7.59 -10.13 24.92
CA GLY A 83 -8.21 -10.46 23.65
C GLY A 83 -7.28 -10.64 22.45
N VAL A 84 -6.14 -9.94 22.34
CA VAL A 84 -5.18 -10.15 21.25
C VAL A 84 -4.23 -11.28 21.62
N ALA A 85 -4.62 -12.49 21.23
CA ALA A 85 -3.79 -13.67 21.43
C ALA A 85 -2.49 -13.56 20.63
N TYR A 86 -1.34 -13.79 21.28
CA TYR A 86 -0.06 -14.01 20.61
C TYR A 86 0.57 -12.80 19.89
N ALA A 87 0.60 -11.65 20.53
CA ALA A 87 1.35 -10.48 20.07
C ALA A 87 2.49 -10.14 21.02
N VAL A 88 3.64 -9.79 20.46
CA VAL A 88 4.75 -9.15 21.16
C VAL A 88 4.61 -7.64 20.94
N GLY A 89 4.55 -6.86 22.00
CA GLY A 89 4.35 -5.41 21.90
C GLY A 89 5.19 -4.64 22.91
N ALA A 90 5.44 -3.37 22.60
CA ALA A 90 6.03 -2.40 23.52
C ALA A 90 5.34 -1.05 23.36
N ASP A 91 4.94 -0.46 24.48
CA ASP A 91 4.47 0.92 24.55
C ASP A 91 5.62 1.80 25.05
N PHE A 92 6.03 2.77 24.26
CA PHE A 92 7.09 3.72 24.58
C PHE A 92 6.56 5.01 25.21
N GLY A 93 5.25 5.03 25.54
CA GLY A 93 4.59 6.14 26.18
C GLY A 93 3.74 6.99 25.25
N THR A 94 3.14 8.04 25.81
CA THR A 94 2.26 8.95 25.07
C THR A 94 3.06 9.80 24.10
N TRP A 95 2.74 9.69 22.81
CA TRP A 95 3.34 10.52 21.78
C TRP A 95 2.74 11.92 21.79
N PHE A 96 1.43 12.04 21.75
CA PHE A 96 0.71 13.30 21.98
C PHE A 96 -0.68 13.04 22.55
N HIS A 97 -1.24 14.06 23.24
CA HIS A 97 -2.64 14.02 23.65
C HIS A 97 -3.23 15.44 23.63
N ALA A 98 -4.54 15.52 23.33
CA ALA A 98 -5.29 16.77 23.32
C ALA A 98 -6.71 16.51 23.86
N GLY A 99 -7.01 17.01 25.05
CA GLY A 99 -8.26 16.70 25.74
C GLY A 99 -8.39 15.19 26.05
N SER A 100 -9.44 14.55 25.56
CA SER A 100 -9.66 13.10 25.65
C SER A 100 -8.92 12.28 24.61
N PHE A 101 -8.47 12.91 23.51
CA PHE A 101 -7.77 12.24 22.42
C PHE A 101 -6.30 12.01 22.77
N ARG A 102 -5.92 10.73 22.85
CA ARG A 102 -4.57 10.29 23.18
C ARG A 102 -4.02 9.38 22.08
N VAL A 103 -2.74 9.49 21.78
CA VAL A 103 -1.99 8.60 20.90
C VAL A 103 -0.72 8.18 21.62
N ASN A 104 -0.54 6.88 21.79
CA ASN A 104 0.69 6.30 22.30
C ASN A 104 1.63 5.95 21.15
N PHE A 105 2.94 5.96 21.40
CA PHE A 105 3.93 5.41 20.50
C PHE A 105 4.15 3.95 20.88
N GLY A 106 3.38 3.07 20.24
CA GLY A 106 3.40 1.64 20.51
C GLY A 106 3.75 0.82 19.26
N LEU A 107 4.52 -0.23 19.44
CA LEU A 107 4.85 -1.19 18.40
C LEU A 107 4.29 -2.57 18.77
N MET A 108 3.78 -3.29 17.77
CA MET A 108 3.16 -4.60 17.95
C MET A 108 3.56 -5.54 16.79
N ALA A 109 3.95 -6.76 17.16
CA ALA A 109 4.16 -7.84 16.20
C ALA A 109 3.28 -9.05 16.57
N ASP A 110 2.38 -9.41 15.67
CA ASP A 110 1.54 -10.60 15.72
C ASP A 110 1.78 -11.49 14.49
N HIS A 111 0.98 -12.52 14.25
CA HIS A 111 1.13 -13.41 13.09
C HIS A 111 1.03 -12.67 11.75
N LEU A 112 0.18 -11.63 11.65
CA LEU A 112 0.02 -10.83 10.43
C LEU A 112 1.26 -9.96 10.19
N SER A 113 1.65 -9.14 11.16
CA SER A 113 2.82 -8.27 11.06
C SER A 113 4.13 -9.05 11.05
N GLY A 114 4.26 -10.12 11.84
CA GLY A 114 5.42 -10.99 11.86
C GLY A 114 5.72 -11.62 10.49
N THR A 115 4.68 -12.06 9.78
CA THR A 115 4.82 -12.54 8.40
C THR A 115 5.26 -11.42 7.46
N MET A 116 4.64 -10.24 7.57
CA MET A 116 5.05 -9.07 6.77
C MET A 116 6.48 -8.63 7.06
N LEU A 117 6.95 -8.72 8.30
CA LEU A 117 8.35 -8.44 8.63
C LEU A 117 9.31 -9.32 7.83
N LEU A 118 9.05 -10.65 7.77
CA LEU A 118 9.89 -11.57 6.99
C LEU A 118 9.85 -11.26 5.51
N VAL A 119 8.68 -10.96 4.97
CA VAL A 119 8.52 -10.63 3.55
C VAL A 119 9.23 -9.32 3.21
N ILE A 120 8.99 -8.24 3.98
CA ILE A 120 9.57 -6.91 3.72
C ILE A 120 11.10 -6.95 3.84
N THR A 121 11.62 -7.52 4.93
CA THR A 121 13.07 -7.53 5.20
C THR A 121 13.80 -8.55 4.34
N GLY A 122 13.23 -9.74 4.12
CA GLY A 122 13.84 -10.80 3.30
C GLY A 122 13.87 -10.44 1.81
N VAL A 123 12.72 -10.08 1.23
CA VAL A 123 12.67 -9.64 -0.17
C VAL A 123 13.43 -8.32 -0.34
N GLY A 124 13.30 -7.40 0.63
CA GLY A 124 14.06 -6.15 0.66
C GLY A 124 15.57 -6.37 0.64
N PHE A 125 16.10 -7.31 1.45
CA PHE A 125 17.50 -7.70 1.43
C PHE A 125 17.96 -8.20 0.06
N LEU A 126 17.19 -9.10 -0.58
CA LEU A 126 17.51 -9.61 -1.91
C LEU A 126 17.51 -8.49 -2.96
N ILE A 127 16.58 -7.54 -2.87
CA ILE A 127 16.54 -6.37 -3.75
C ILE A 127 17.75 -5.46 -3.52
N HIS A 128 18.22 -5.28 -2.27
CA HIS A 128 19.43 -4.50 -2.00
C HIS A 128 20.68 -5.15 -2.62
N VAL A 129 20.81 -6.48 -2.50
CA VAL A 129 21.90 -7.23 -3.14
C VAL A 129 21.87 -7.07 -4.66
N TYR A 130 20.70 -7.24 -5.28
CA TYR A 130 20.53 -7.03 -6.73
C TYR A 130 20.87 -5.60 -7.15
N SER A 131 20.45 -4.61 -6.36
CA SER A 131 20.65 -3.18 -6.64
C SER A 131 22.11 -2.77 -6.65
N ALA A 132 22.96 -3.48 -5.90
CA ALA A 132 24.39 -3.20 -5.83
C ALA A 132 25.05 -3.24 -7.21
N GLU A 133 24.70 -4.23 -8.00
CA GLU A 133 25.19 -4.38 -9.36
C GLU A 133 24.41 -3.52 -10.35
N TYR A 134 23.07 -3.57 -10.30
CA TYR A 134 22.21 -2.85 -11.23
C TYR A 134 22.48 -1.34 -11.26
N MET A 135 22.76 -0.72 -10.10
CA MET A 135 23.03 0.72 -9.96
C MET A 135 24.53 1.06 -9.96
N SER A 136 25.42 0.09 -10.20
CA SER A 136 26.88 0.24 -10.04
C SER A 136 27.49 1.41 -10.82
N HIS A 137 26.91 1.80 -11.95
CA HIS A 137 27.38 2.89 -12.80
C HIS A 137 26.67 4.24 -12.56
N ASP A 138 25.63 4.27 -11.69
CA ASP A 138 24.86 5.49 -11.46
C ASP A 138 25.59 6.52 -10.58
N LYS A 139 25.48 7.80 -10.95
CA LYS A 139 26.09 8.91 -10.21
C LYS A 139 25.43 9.13 -8.83
N GLY A 140 24.15 8.82 -8.72
CA GLY A 140 23.37 8.97 -7.51
C GLY A 140 23.34 7.72 -6.62
N TYR A 141 24.30 6.81 -6.76
CA TYR A 141 24.35 5.53 -6.08
C TYR A 141 24.06 5.59 -4.57
N TRP A 142 24.76 6.46 -3.83
CA TRP A 142 24.57 6.64 -2.41
C TRP A 142 23.16 7.13 -2.03
N ARG A 143 22.60 8.05 -2.86
CA ARG A 143 21.25 8.58 -2.70
C ARG A 143 20.19 7.50 -2.92
N PHE A 144 20.42 6.61 -3.90
CA PHE A 144 19.55 5.48 -4.17
C PHE A 144 19.41 4.58 -2.94
N PHE A 145 20.53 4.17 -2.34
CA PHE A 145 20.52 3.30 -1.17
C PHE A 145 19.97 4.00 0.09
N ALA A 146 20.19 5.30 0.22
CA ALA A 146 19.56 6.08 1.29
C ALA A 146 18.03 6.01 1.20
N TYR A 147 17.46 6.25 0.01
CA TYR A 147 16.02 6.20 -0.21
C TYR A 147 15.45 4.79 -0.08
N LEU A 148 16.19 3.78 -0.54
CA LEU A 148 15.76 2.39 -0.47
C LEU A 148 15.67 1.91 1.00
N ASN A 149 16.68 2.21 1.82
CA ASN A 149 16.67 1.92 3.26
C ASN A 149 15.57 2.69 4.00
N LEU A 150 15.39 3.98 3.69
CA LEU A 150 14.32 4.79 4.27
C LEU A 150 12.94 4.21 3.95
N PHE A 151 12.77 3.71 2.73
CA PHE A 151 11.53 3.06 2.32
C PHE A 151 11.27 1.78 3.15
N VAL A 152 12.29 0.95 3.37
CA VAL A 152 12.17 -0.24 4.22
C VAL A 152 11.81 0.16 5.65
N ALA A 153 12.47 1.16 6.23
CA ALA A 153 12.16 1.66 7.58
C ALA A 153 10.70 2.16 7.68
N ALA A 154 10.23 2.93 6.71
CA ALA A 154 8.86 3.42 6.68
C ALA A 154 7.83 2.28 6.58
N MET A 155 8.10 1.26 5.75
CA MET A 155 7.22 0.11 5.63
C MET A 155 7.20 -0.75 6.90
N LEU A 156 8.34 -0.90 7.58
CA LEU A 156 8.42 -1.58 8.87
C LEU A 156 7.66 -0.82 9.97
N THR A 157 7.72 0.52 9.96
CA THR A 157 6.90 1.36 10.86
C THR A 157 5.40 1.12 10.62
N LEU A 158 4.97 1.02 9.35
CA LEU A 158 3.58 0.76 8.99
C LEU A 158 3.08 -0.56 9.56
N VAL A 159 3.85 -1.64 9.39
CA VAL A 159 3.39 -2.99 9.78
C VAL A 159 3.55 -3.29 11.26
N LEU A 160 4.45 -2.60 11.96
CA LEU A 160 4.66 -2.74 13.40
C LEU A 160 3.81 -1.78 14.23
N ALA A 161 3.08 -0.85 13.64
CA ALA A 161 2.23 0.07 14.36
C ALA A 161 1.16 -0.68 15.18
N ASP A 162 0.90 -0.24 16.42
CA ASP A 162 -0.19 -0.71 17.28
C ASP A 162 -1.47 0.12 17.16
N SER A 163 -1.42 1.19 16.36
CA SER A 163 -2.49 2.17 16.22
C SER A 163 -2.56 2.74 14.81
N LEU A 164 -3.74 3.23 14.40
CA LEU A 164 -3.93 3.88 13.10
C LEU A 164 -3.05 5.11 12.90
N PRO A 165 -2.83 6.01 13.89
CA PRO A 165 -1.95 7.15 13.72
C PRO A 165 -0.50 6.77 13.43
N LEU A 166 0.06 5.78 14.12
CA LEU A 166 1.42 5.33 13.87
C LEU A 166 1.52 4.56 12.54
N LEU A 167 0.49 3.75 12.19
CA LEU A 167 0.38 3.13 10.87
C LEU A 167 0.39 4.20 9.77
N PHE A 168 -0.31 5.32 9.98
CA PHE A 168 -0.35 6.43 9.03
C PHE A 168 1.02 7.12 8.85
N VAL A 169 1.86 7.19 9.89
CA VAL A 169 3.25 7.67 9.74
C VAL A 169 4.03 6.82 8.74
N GLY A 170 3.97 5.49 8.90
CA GLY A 170 4.58 4.58 7.93
C GLY A 170 3.96 4.70 6.53
N TRP A 171 2.63 4.86 6.45
CA TRP A 171 1.85 5.04 5.23
C TRP A 171 2.28 6.26 4.42
N GLU A 172 2.50 7.38 5.11
CA GLU A 172 3.04 8.61 4.52
C GLU A 172 4.51 8.46 4.15
N GLY A 173 5.27 7.80 5.01
CA GLY A 173 6.70 7.54 4.79
C GLY A 173 6.96 6.76 3.51
N VAL A 174 6.22 5.67 3.25
CA VAL A 174 6.35 4.91 1.98
C VAL A 174 5.88 5.74 0.78
N GLY A 175 4.89 6.63 0.96
CA GLY A 175 4.45 7.57 -0.06
C GLY A 175 5.55 8.55 -0.47
N LEU A 176 6.21 9.16 0.50
CA LEU A 176 7.35 10.07 0.27
C LEU A 176 8.52 9.34 -0.40
N CYS A 177 8.90 8.16 0.11
CA CYS A 177 10.01 7.39 -0.45
C CYS A 177 9.71 6.94 -1.89
N SER A 178 8.46 6.58 -2.20
CA SER A 178 8.05 6.24 -3.56
C SER A 178 8.20 7.42 -4.51
N TYR A 179 7.81 8.64 -4.10
CA TYR A 179 8.04 9.86 -4.86
C TYR A 179 9.52 10.06 -5.21
N LEU A 180 10.40 9.94 -4.19
CA LEU A 180 11.85 10.12 -4.35
C LEU A 180 12.48 9.04 -5.25
N LEU A 181 11.97 7.82 -5.19
CA LEU A 181 12.50 6.68 -5.93
C LEU A 181 11.94 6.58 -7.37
N ILE A 182 10.66 6.91 -7.59
CA ILE A 182 10.07 6.97 -8.95
C ILE A 182 10.70 8.12 -9.74
N GLY A 183 10.83 9.30 -9.10
CA GLY A 183 11.47 10.48 -9.64
C GLY A 183 12.99 10.49 -9.46
N PHE A 184 13.65 9.33 -9.28
CA PHE A 184 15.07 9.26 -8.93
C PHE A 184 15.96 9.99 -9.94
N TRP A 185 15.70 9.86 -11.23
CA TRP A 185 16.36 10.57 -12.30
C TRP A 185 15.62 11.88 -12.62
N TYR A 186 15.56 12.78 -11.66
CA TYR A 186 14.77 14.02 -11.70
C TYR A 186 15.25 15.03 -12.77
N ASP A 187 16.45 14.86 -13.33
CA ASP A 187 16.96 15.63 -14.46
C ASP A 187 16.12 15.41 -15.73
N ASP A 188 15.42 14.28 -15.82
CA ASP A 188 14.43 13.98 -16.85
C ASP A 188 13.03 14.47 -16.38
N PRO A 189 12.46 15.52 -17.05
CA PRO A 189 11.17 16.05 -16.68
C PRO A 189 10.02 15.04 -16.69
N ALA A 190 10.06 14.04 -17.57
CA ALA A 190 9.04 12.99 -17.65
C ALA A 190 9.09 12.08 -16.42
N LYS A 191 10.28 11.73 -15.94
CA LYS A 191 10.46 10.91 -14.74
C LYS A 191 10.11 11.70 -13.46
N ALA A 192 10.49 12.99 -13.41
CA ALA A 192 10.08 13.87 -12.32
C ALA A 192 8.56 14.03 -12.27
N PHE A 193 7.90 14.16 -13.42
CA PHE A 193 6.44 14.21 -13.52
C PHE A 193 5.80 12.91 -13.03
N ALA A 194 6.34 11.75 -13.39
CA ALA A 194 5.82 10.46 -12.93
C ALA A 194 5.86 10.32 -11.40
N GLY A 195 6.98 10.72 -10.77
CA GLY A 195 7.08 10.78 -9.30
C GLY A 195 6.03 11.71 -8.68
N ARG A 196 5.88 12.92 -9.22
CA ARG A 196 4.88 13.89 -8.75
C ARG A 196 3.45 13.36 -8.92
N LYS A 197 3.13 12.73 -10.07
CA LYS A 197 1.81 12.12 -10.31
C LYS A 197 1.52 11.05 -9.25
N ALA A 198 2.49 10.16 -8.99
CA ALA A 198 2.34 9.13 -7.97
C ALA A 198 2.08 9.73 -6.58
N PHE A 199 2.85 10.73 -6.17
CA PHE A 199 2.70 11.37 -4.87
C PHE A 199 1.33 12.04 -4.70
N ILE A 200 0.90 12.87 -5.69
CA ILE A 200 -0.38 13.60 -5.60
C ILE A 200 -1.57 12.63 -5.60
N THR A 201 -1.55 11.60 -6.48
CA THR A 201 -2.64 10.61 -6.54
C THR A 201 -2.76 9.83 -5.22
N ASN A 202 -1.63 9.45 -4.61
CA ASN A 202 -1.64 8.81 -3.30
C ASN A 202 -2.18 9.74 -2.22
N ARG A 203 -1.84 11.05 -2.27
CA ARG A 203 -2.31 12.03 -1.27
C ARG A 203 -3.82 12.21 -1.27
N ILE A 204 -4.49 12.05 -2.42
CA ILE A 204 -5.96 12.03 -2.48
C ILE A 204 -6.52 10.85 -1.67
N GLY A 205 -5.89 9.69 -1.79
CA GLY A 205 -6.23 8.52 -0.95
C GLY A 205 -5.96 8.76 0.54
N ASP A 206 -4.80 9.35 0.87
CA ASP A 206 -4.38 9.61 2.24
C ASP A 206 -5.37 10.54 2.97
N PHE A 207 -5.98 11.49 2.24
CA PHE A 207 -7.07 12.32 2.77
C PHE A 207 -8.29 11.48 3.17
N GLY A 208 -8.65 10.47 2.38
CA GLY A 208 -9.71 9.52 2.73
C GLY A 208 -9.39 8.75 4.01
N PHE A 209 -8.15 8.30 4.18
CA PHE A 209 -7.69 7.61 5.40
C PHE A 209 -7.82 8.49 6.64
N LEU A 210 -7.41 9.78 6.55
CA LEU A 210 -7.52 10.73 7.66
C LEU A 210 -8.97 11.01 8.03
N LEU A 211 -9.84 11.24 7.05
CA LEU A 211 -11.28 11.45 7.31
C LEU A 211 -11.91 10.22 7.96
N ALA A 212 -11.56 9.01 7.51
CA ALA A 212 -12.02 7.76 8.14
C ALA A 212 -11.60 7.70 9.61
N SER A 213 -10.33 8.01 9.90
CA SER A 213 -9.80 8.01 11.26
C SER A 213 -10.50 9.05 12.15
N PHE A 214 -10.74 10.25 11.65
CA PHE A 214 -11.45 11.29 12.42
C PHE A 214 -12.92 10.91 12.70
N LEU A 215 -13.62 10.37 11.71
CA LEU A 215 -15.00 9.88 11.91
C LEU A 215 -15.03 8.73 12.90
N LEU A 216 -14.04 7.86 12.87
CA LEU A 216 -13.93 6.73 13.81
C LEU A 216 -13.71 7.22 15.25
N VAL A 217 -12.89 8.25 15.48
CA VAL A 217 -12.75 8.90 16.79
C VAL A 217 -14.08 9.43 17.27
N VAL A 218 -14.79 10.21 16.44
CA VAL A 218 -16.11 10.77 16.81
C VAL A 218 -17.11 9.66 17.14
N MET A 219 -17.10 8.56 16.38
CA MET A 219 -17.98 7.42 16.62
C MET A 219 -17.65 6.74 17.97
N ILE A 220 -16.38 6.51 18.29
CA ILE A 220 -15.91 5.88 19.53
C ILE A 220 -16.21 6.78 20.73
N GLU A 221 -15.95 8.08 20.65
CA GLU A 221 -16.29 9.02 21.72
C GLU A 221 -17.80 9.06 21.98
N SER A 222 -18.63 8.95 20.93
CA SER A 222 -20.08 8.86 21.10
C SER A 222 -20.53 7.57 21.80
N LEU A 223 -19.80 6.47 21.62
CA LEU A 223 -20.03 5.21 22.36
C LEU A 223 -19.69 5.36 23.85
N VAL A 224 -18.53 5.96 24.15
CA VAL A 224 -18.11 6.22 25.54
C VAL A 224 -19.08 7.17 26.28
N ALA A 225 -19.58 8.18 25.57
CA ALA A 225 -20.53 9.16 26.13
C ALA A 225 -22.00 8.67 26.15
N ARG A 226 -22.28 7.43 25.70
CA ARG A 226 -23.65 6.90 25.65
C ARG A 226 -24.22 6.72 27.06
N PRO A 227 -25.43 7.23 27.34
CA PRO A 227 -26.04 7.08 28.66
C PRO A 227 -26.26 5.62 29.05
N ALA A 228 -25.99 5.26 30.31
CA ALA A 228 -26.08 3.88 30.80
C ALA A 228 -27.47 3.26 30.69
N ASN A 229 -28.52 4.07 30.67
CA ASN A 229 -29.93 3.67 30.53
C ASN A 229 -30.42 3.67 29.08
N ALA A 230 -29.58 3.98 28.08
CA ALA A 230 -29.95 3.91 26.67
C ALA A 230 -29.99 2.44 26.16
N PRO A 231 -30.87 2.10 25.22
CA PRO A 231 -30.88 0.75 24.64
C PRO A 231 -29.49 0.35 24.12
N GLY A 232 -29.05 -0.88 24.42
CA GLY A 232 -27.73 -1.40 23.98
C GLY A 232 -26.53 -0.83 24.73
N SER A 233 -26.69 -0.07 25.81
CA SER A 233 -25.60 0.58 26.56
C SER A 233 -24.80 -0.38 27.46
N HIS A 234 -24.37 -1.51 26.94
CA HIS A 234 -23.45 -2.40 27.67
C HIS A 234 -21.96 -2.07 27.36
N VAL A 235 -21.63 -0.76 27.33
CA VAL A 235 -20.25 -0.34 27.26
C VAL A 235 -19.56 -0.68 28.58
N SER A 236 -18.67 -1.65 28.57
CA SER A 236 -17.94 -2.09 29.75
C SER A 236 -17.10 -0.93 30.33
N PRO A 237 -17.04 -0.79 31.67
CA PRO A 237 -16.10 0.15 32.30
C PRO A 237 -14.65 -0.05 31.82
N THR A 238 -14.28 -1.29 31.53
CA THR A 238 -12.96 -1.64 30.95
C THR A 238 -12.74 -1.03 29.56
N TYR A 239 -13.79 -0.89 28.74
CA TYR A 239 -13.69 -0.22 27.44
C TYR A 239 -13.37 1.27 27.57
N SER A 240 -14.08 1.98 28.44
CA SER A 240 -13.84 3.41 28.69
C SER A 240 -12.42 3.66 29.23
N SER A 241 -11.92 2.79 30.13
CA SER A 241 -10.55 2.88 30.62
C SER A 241 -9.53 2.58 29.51
N ALA A 242 -9.77 1.60 28.65
CA ALA A 242 -8.90 1.29 27.53
C ALA A 242 -8.79 2.45 26.51
N VAL A 243 -9.92 3.14 26.23
CA VAL A 243 -9.94 4.35 25.39
C VAL A 243 -9.10 5.46 26.04
N ALA A 244 -9.22 5.66 27.37
CA ALA A 244 -8.48 6.67 28.10
C ALA A 244 -6.96 6.37 28.14
N ASP A 245 -6.57 5.11 28.28
CA ASP A 245 -5.18 4.70 28.43
C ASP A 245 -4.43 4.59 27.10
N LYS A 246 -5.05 3.99 26.08
CA LYS A 246 -4.40 3.69 24.78
C LYS A 246 -4.82 4.64 23.66
N GLY A 247 -5.93 5.35 23.85
CA GLY A 247 -6.54 6.21 22.84
C GLY A 247 -7.50 5.47 21.90
N PRO A 248 -8.43 6.21 21.26
CA PRO A 248 -9.53 5.64 20.48
C PRO A 248 -9.09 4.89 19.22
N LEU A 249 -7.92 5.19 18.68
CA LEU A 249 -7.42 4.60 17.43
C LEU A 249 -6.38 3.48 17.63
N ALA A 250 -6.17 2.99 18.86
CA ALA A 250 -5.37 1.81 19.12
C ALA A 250 -6.11 0.55 18.64
N PHE A 251 -5.40 -0.40 18.00
CA PHE A 251 -6.05 -1.60 17.42
C PHE A 251 -6.79 -2.43 18.47
N SER A 252 -6.28 -2.52 19.68
CA SER A 252 -6.97 -3.21 20.77
C SER A 252 -8.29 -2.54 21.16
N VAL A 253 -8.37 -1.21 21.11
CA VAL A 253 -9.60 -0.45 21.34
C VAL A 253 -10.57 -0.60 20.18
N LEU A 254 -10.08 -0.59 18.94
CA LEU A 254 -10.89 -0.80 17.74
C LEU A 254 -11.50 -2.20 17.71
N GLU A 255 -10.77 -3.22 18.14
CA GLU A 255 -11.28 -4.58 18.24
C GLU A 255 -12.40 -4.70 19.30
N GLU A 256 -12.21 -4.09 20.46
CA GLU A 256 -13.26 -4.06 21.52
C GLU A 256 -14.47 -3.24 21.07
N THR A 257 -14.25 -2.13 20.33
CA THR A 257 -15.31 -1.37 19.68
C THR A 257 -16.15 -2.27 18.77
N ALA A 258 -15.47 -3.08 17.92
CA ALA A 258 -16.16 -4.00 17.02
C ALA A 258 -16.98 -5.06 17.74
N ARG A 259 -16.55 -5.51 18.91
CA ARG A 259 -17.31 -6.47 19.75
C ARG A 259 -18.58 -5.85 20.34
N SER A 260 -18.58 -4.54 20.60
CA SER A 260 -19.69 -3.79 21.17
C SER A 260 -20.71 -3.31 20.13
N LEU A 261 -20.27 -3.07 18.88
CA LEU A 261 -21.09 -2.51 17.80
C LEU A 261 -22.25 -3.40 17.30
N PRO A 262 -22.20 -4.75 17.30
CA PRO A 262 -23.27 -5.56 16.74
C PRO A 262 -24.67 -5.25 17.28
N ASP A 263 -24.79 -4.94 18.55
CA ASP A 263 -26.08 -4.65 19.20
C ASP A 263 -26.53 -3.20 19.00
N LEU A 264 -25.65 -2.35 18.46
CA LEU A 264 -25.86 -0.92 18.25
C LEU A 264 -25.92 -0.52 16.76
N ILE A 265 -25.73 -1.45 15.83
CA ILE A 265 -25.61 -1.14 14.40
C ILE A 265 -26.80 -0.36 13.85
N ASP A 266 -28.02 -0.72 14.30
CA ASP A 266 -29.27 -0.07 13.89
C ASP A 266 -29.65 1.11 14.79
N GLU A 267 -28.93 1.29 15.90
CA GLU A 267 -29.18 2.35 16.86
C GLU A 267 -28.61 3.68 16.39
N LYS A 268 -29.27 4.77 16.82
CA LYS A 268 -28.79 6.13 16.52
C LYS A 268 -27.70 6.57 17.48
N ILE A 269 -26.76 7.32 16.94
CA ILE A 269 -25.76 8.06 17.69
C ILE A 269 -26.48 9.19 18.45
N LEU A 270 -26.32 9.24 19.79
CA LEU A 270 -27.07 10.14 20.67
C LEU A 270 -26.30 11.43 20.94
N THR A 271 -25.00 11.46 20.80
CA THR A 271 -24.10 12.57 21.16
C THR A 271 -23.09 12.88 20.08
N GLY A 272 -22.62 14.12 20.02
CA GLY A 272 -21.56 14.55 19.13
C GLY A 272 -22.03 14.94 17.72
N PRO A 273 -21.09 15.20 16.81
CA PRO A 273 -21.36 15.70 15.45
C PRO A 273 -22.17 14.75 14.56
N LEU A 274 -22.20 13.45 14.86
CA LEU A 274 -22.92 12.43 14.11
C LEU A 274 -24.31 12.10 14.71
N THR A 275 -24.82 12.92 15.63
CA THR A 275 -26.11 12.71 16.29
C THR A 275 -27.23 12.50 15.27
N GLY A 276 -28.03 11.44 15.47
CA GLY A 276 -29.15 11.05 14.61
C GLY A 276 -28.78 10.06 13.49
N MET A 277 -27.49 9.86 13.17
CA MET A 277 -27.02 8.85 12.23
C MET A 277 -26.96 7.48 12.90
N ASN A 278 -27.26 6.41 12.18
CA ASN A 278 -27.09 5.04 12.71
C ASN A 278 -25.60 4.66 12.75
N TYR A 279 -25.18 3.91 13.76
CA TYR A 279 -23.79 3.42 13.88
C TYR A 279 -23.34 2.62 12.66
N GLY A 280 -24.21 1.78 12.08
CA GLY A 280 -23.92 1.00 10.87
C GLY A 280 -23.68 1.87 9.63
N VAL A 281 -24.43 2.98 9.49
CA VAL A 281 -24.21 3.94 8.40
C VAL A 281 -22.87 4.67 8.58
N ALA A 282 -22.60 5.14 9.81
CA ALA A 282 -21.33 5.80 10.14
C ALA A 282 -20.13 4.88 9.87
N LEU A 283 -20.21 3.62 10.31
CA LEU A 283 -19.17 2.60 10.06
C LEU A 283 -18.99 2.33 8.57
N THR A 284 -20.08 2.25 7.81
CA THR A 284 -20.01 2.07 6.35
C THR A 284 -19.26 3.22 5.69
N ILE A 285 -19.54 4.46 6.08
CA ILE A 285 -18.81 5.64 5.57
C ILE A 285 -17.32 5.55 5.93
N VAL A 286 -16.99 5.18 7.17
CA VAL A 286 -15.61 4.98 7.63
C VAL A 286 -14.88 3.94 6.76
N MET A 287 -15.51 2.77 6.52
CA MET A 287 -14.90 1.72 5.71
C MET A 287 -14.71 2.12 4.24
N LEU A 288 -15.65 2.86 3.65
CA LEU A 288 -15.53 3.39 2.29
C LEU A 288 -14.44 4.47 2.18
N LEU A 289 -14.26 5.29 3.20
CA LEU A 289 -13.16 6.26 3.27
C LEU A 289 -11.80 5.56 3.43
N PHE A 290 -11.71 4.49 4.22
CA PHE A 290 -10.52 3.63 4.24
C PHE A 290 -10.27 2.97 2.89
N MET A 291 -11.34 2.58 2.15
CA MET A 291 -11.20 2.08 0.78
C MET A 291 -10.63 3.14 -0.17
N LEU A 292 -11.00 4.41 -0.02
CA LEU A 292 -10.39 5.50 -0.79
C LEU A 292 -8.89 5.63 -0.47
N GLY A 293 -8.51 5.54 0.82
CA GLY A 293 -7.11 5.50 1.26
C GLY A 293 -6.35 4.34 0.64
N ALA A 294 -6.93 3.14 0.72
CA ALA A 294 -6.36 1.94 0.13
C ALA A 294 -6.28 2.02 -1.40
N ALA A 295 -7.27 2.63 -2.08
CA ALA A 295 -7.27 2.81 -3.52
C ALA A 295 -6.07 3.66 -4.00
N GLY A 296 -5.64 4.64 -3.21
CA GLY A 296 -4.43 5.41 -3.48
C GLY A 296 -3.19 4.51 -3.48
N LYS A 297 -2.84 3.90 -2.35
CA LYS A 297 -1.62 3.10 -2.20
C LYS A 297 -1.64 1.79 -3.00
N SER A 298 -2.77 1.09 -3.00
CA SER A 298 -2.92 -0.21 -3.68
C SER A 298 -3.45 -0.10 -5.10
N ALA A 299 -3.46 1.11 -5.66
CA ALA A 299 -3.78 1.38 -7.06
C ALA A 299 -5.10 0.73 -7.53
N GLN A 300 -6.17 0.95 -6.79
CA GLN A 300 -7.52 0.53 -7.19
C GLN A 300 -8.26 1.65 -7.92
N ILE A 301 -9.27 1.32 -8.70
CA ILE A 301 -10.16 2.32 -9.31
C ILE A 301 -10.78 3.16 -8.19
N PRO A 302 -10.77 4.50 -8.32
CA PRO A 302 -10.34 5.30 -9.47
C PRO A 302 -8.85 5.71 -9.45
N LEU A 303 -8.06 5.45 -8.42
CA LEU A 303 -6.73 6.02 -8.19
C LEU A 303 -5.54 5.18 -8.73
N TYR A 304 -5.75 4.24 -9.65
CA TYR A 304 -4.70 3.32 -10.14
C TYR A 304 -3.73 3.93 -11.18
N VAL A 305 -4.03 5.08 -11.74
CA VAL A 305 -3.37 5.66 -12.93
C VAL A 305 -1.89 6.04 -12.73
N TRP A 306 -1.42 6.12 -11.48
CA TRP A 306 -0.03 6.45 -11.16
C TRP A 306 0.92 5.24 -11.29
N LEU A 307 0.40 4.03 -11.03
CA LEU A 307 1.22 2.83 -10.87
C LEU A 307 1.97 2.42 -12.17
N PRO A 308 1.36 2.45 -13.36
CA PRO A 308 2.08 2.17 -14.60
C PRO A 308 3.14 3.22 -14.96
N ASP A 309 2.95 4.48 -14.53
CA ASP A 309 3.91 5.55 -14.75
C ASP A 309 5.08 5.48 -13.75
N ALA A 310 4.89 4.80 -12.61
CA ALA A 310 5.96 4.50 -11.65
C ALA A 310 7.11 3.67 -12.24
N MET A 311 6.92 3.08 -13.43
CA MET A 311 7.97 2.38 -14.18
C MET A 311 9.09 3.32 -14.68
N ALA A 312 8.94 4.63 -14.54
CA ALA A 312 9.97 5.63 -14.82
C ALA A 312 11.20 5.52 -13.90
N GLY A 313 11.04 4.96 -12.70
CA GLY A 313 12.12 4.72 -11.74
C GLY A 313 12.99 3.51 -12.08
N PRO A 314 14.13 3.34 -11.37
CA PRO A 314 15.00 2.16 -11.50
C PRO A 314 14.23 0.86 -11.23
N THR A 315 14.57 -0.22 -11.94
CA THR A 315 13.83 -1.49 -11.87
C THR A 315 13.80 -2.12 -10.47
N PRO A 316 14.87 -2.08 -9.64
CA PRO A 316 14.81 -2.57 -8.26
C PRO A 316 13.76 -1.85 -7.40
N VAL A 317 13.54 -0.54 -7.66
CA VAL A 317 12.46 0.22 -7.01
C VAL A 317 11.09 -0.33 -7.38
N SER A 318 10.90 -0.64 -8.68
CA SER A 318 9.66 -1.27 -9.15
C SER A 318 9.44 -2.61 -8.45
N ALA A 319 10.49 -3.43 -8.31
CA ALA A 319 10.40 -4.69 -7.57
C ALA A 319 9.97 -4.45 -6.10
N LEU A 320 10.59 -3.48 -5.41
CA LEU A 320 10.27 -3.20 -4.00
C LEU A 320 8.84 -2.68 -3.81
N ILE A 321 8.46 -1.64 -4.57
CA ILE A 321 7.14 -1.01 -4.46
C ILE A 321 6.02 -2.00 -4.80
N HIS A 322 6.18 -2.79 -5.88
CA HIS A 322 5.11 -3.57 -6.48
C HIS A 322 5.01 -5.01 -5.97
N ALA A 323 6.05 -5.56 -5.32
CA ALA A 323 6.02 -6.94 -4.87
C ALA A 323 5.47 -7.10 -3.45
N ALA A 324 6.11 -6.43 -2.47
CA ALA A 324 5.96 -6.80 -1.06
C ALA A 324 5.64 -5.63 -0.12
N THR A 325 5.56 -4.38 -0.62
CA THR A 325 5.57 -3.23 0.28
C THR A 325 4.41 -2.26 0.02
N MET A 326 4.66 -1.07 -0.52
CA MET A 326 3.69 0.02 -0.59
C MET A 326 2.31 -0.38 -1.13
N VAL A 327 2.27 -1.13 -2.24
CA VAL A 327 0.98 -1.47 -2.87
C VAL A 327 0.17 -2.52 -2.09
N THR A 328 0.79 -3.22 -1.14
CA THR A 328 0.10 -4.17 -0.25
C THR A 328 -0.43 -3.54 1.02
N SER A 329 -0.12 -2.25 1.28
CA SER A 329 -0.53 -1.54 2.50
C SER A 329 -2.05 -1.47 2.67
N GLY A 330 -2.82 -1.32 1.58
CA GLY A 330 -4.29 -1.31 1.66
C GLY A 330 -4.87 -2.67 2.06
N ILE A 331 -4.27 -3.77 1.57
CA ILE A 331 -4.68 -5.12 1.97
C ILE A 331 -4.34 -5.34 3.45
N TYR A 332 -3.13 -4.95 3.87
CA TYR A 332 -2.71 -5.01 5.26
C TYR A 332 -3.64 -4.22 6.18
N LEU A 333 -4.02 -2.99 5.79
CA LEU A 333 -4.99 -2.17 6.54
C LEU A 333 -6.31 -2.93 6.75
N PHE A 334 -6.92 -3.46 5.68
CA PHE A 334 -8.20 -4.17 5.81
C PHE A 334 -8.08 -5.50 6.55
N CYS A 335 -6.97 -6.21 6.45
CA CYS A 335 -6.71 -7.37 7.31
C CYS A 335 -6.61 -6.95 8.78
N ARG A 336 -6.01 -5.80 9.07
CA ARG A 336 -5.83 -5.27 10.44
C ARG A 336 -7.14 -4.79 11.06
N VAL A 337 -8.06 -4.25 10.27
CA VAL A 337 -9.39 -3.78 10.74
C VAL A 337 -10.54 -4.65 10.22
N SER A 338 -10.28 -5.92 9.93
CA SER A 338 -11.25 -6.86 9.36
C SER A 338 -12.50 -7.01 10.23
N TYR A 339 -12.35 -6.98 11.55
CA TYR A 339 -13.43 -7.03 12.53
C TYR A 339 -14.41 -5.84 12.42
N LEU A 340 -13.96 -4.67 11.95
CA LEU A 340 -14.86 -3.55 11.65
C LEU A 340 -15.52 -3.71 10.28
N LEU A 341 -14.79 -4.20 9.27
CA LEU A 341 -15.28 -4.32 7.91
C LEU A 341 -16.45 -5.31 7.81
N VAL A 342 -16.37 -6.46 8.48
CA VAL A 342 -17.45 -7.48 8.42
C VAL A 342 -18.78 -7.03 9.01
N LEU A 343 -18.78 -5.95 9.77
CA LEU A 343 -20.00 -5.31 10.29
C LEU A 343 -20.68 -4.39 9.25
N SER A 344 -20.10 -4.22 8.05
CA SER A 344 -20.67 -3.41 6.97
C SER A 344 -20.74 -4.19 5.65
N PRO A 345 -21.82 -4.95 5.40
CA PRO A 345 -22.02 -5.70 4.15
C PRO A 345 -21.95 -4.80 2.91
N THR A 346 -22.46 -3.56 3.01
CA THR A 346 -22.38 -2.58 1.92
C THR A 346 -20.95 -2.19 1.58
N ALA A 347 -20.09 -1.96 2.58
CA ALA A 347 -18.68 -1.67 2.31
C ALA A 347 -17.97 -2.90 1.73
N MET A 348 -18.27 -4.10 2.24
CA MET A 348 -17.71 -5.36 1.74
C MET A 348 -17.99 -5.53 0.25
N ILE A 349 -19.26 -5.43 -0.19
CA ILE A 349 -19.59 -5.62 -1.61
C ILE A 349 -18.99 -4.53 -2.51
N VAL A 350 -18.94 -3.27 -2.06
CA VAL A 350 -18.30 -2.18 -2.79
C VAL A 350 -16.80 -2.47 -3.00
N ILE A 351 -16.11 -2.93 -1.96
CA ILE A 351 -14.69 -3.31 -2.02
C ILE A 351 -14.50 -4.48 -2.99
N ALA A 352 -15.36 -5.52 -2.92
CA ALA A 352 -15.30 -6.67 -3.83
C ALA A 352 -15.48 -6.26 -5.30
N VAL A 353 -16.46 -5.41 -5.61
CA VAL A 353 -16.74 -4.94 -6.96
C VAL A 353 -15.63 -4.03 -7.49
N ILE A 354 -15.13 -3.09 -6.67
CA ILE A 354 -13.99 -2.24 -7.05
C ILE A 354 -12.75 -3.11 -7.31
N GLY A 355 -12.47 -4.08 -6.44
CA GLY A 355 -11.35 -5.01 -6.60
C GLY A 355 -11.46 -5.81 -7.90
N ALA A 356 -12.59 -6.46 -8.14
CA ALA A 356 -12.83 -7.27 -9.33
C ALA A 356 -12.79 -6.43 -10.63
N SER A 357 -13.38 -5.23 -10.61
CA SER A 357 -13.37 -4.30 -11.75
C SER A 357 -11.94 -3.84 -12.07
N THR A 358 -11.17 -3.46 -11.04
CA THR A 358 -9.77 -3.08 -11.18
C THR A 358 -8.93 -4.22 -11.75
N ALA A 359 -9.15 -5.43 -11.23
CA ALA A 359 -8.45 -6.63 -11.67
C ALA A 359 -8.65 -6.88 -13.16
N LEU A 360 -9.90 -6.85 -13.63
CA LEU A 360 -10.23 -7.13 -15.03
C LEU A 360 -9.74 -6.01 -15.96
N VAL A 361 -10.01 -4.74 -15.62
CA VAL A 361 -9.57 -3.60 -16.44
C VAL A 361 -8.05 -3.60 -16.62
N ALA A 362 -7.30 -3.78 -15.55
CA ALA A 362 -5.84 -3.83 -15.61
C ALA A 362 -5.34 -5.02 -16.44
N ALA A 363 -5.96 -6.20 -16.31
CA ALA A 363 -5.60 -7.38 -17.09
C ALA A 363 -5.84 -7.16 -18.60
N LEU A 364 -6.94 -6.53 -18.97
CA LEU A 364 -7.25 -6.19 -20.36
C LEU A 364 -6.26 -5.18 -20.95
N ILE A 365 -5.80 -4.19 -20.16
CA ILE A 365 -4.76 -3.24 -20.59
C ILE A 365 -3.42 -3.97 -20.80
N ALA A 366 -3.06 -4.89 -19.91
CA ALA A 366 -1.80 -5.65 -19.99
C ALA A 366 -1.65 -6.45 -21.30
N PHE A 367 -2.74 -6.87 -21.96
CA PHE A 367 -2.72 -7.61 -23.21
C PHE A 367 -1.96 -6.91 -24.33
N THR A 368 -2.01 -5.59 -24.38
CA THR A 368 -1.56 -4.80 -25.53
C THR A 368 -0.30 -3.99 -25.24
N GLN A 369 0.08 -3.86 -23.96
CA GLN A 369 1.29 -3.13 -23.61
C GLN A 369 2.54 -3.79 -24.20
N LYS A 370 3.52 -2.96 -24.61
CA LYS A 370 4.78 -3.41 -25.21
C LYS A 370 5.93 -3.44 -24.20
N GLY A 371 6.01 -2.45 -23.30
CA GLY A 371 7.07 -2.39 -22.30
C GLY A 371 6.94 -3.50 -21.26
N ILE A 372 8.01 -4.29 -21.06
CA ILE A 372 8.03 -5.42 -20.11
C ILE A 372 7.66 -4.96 -18.69
N LYS A 373 8.22 -3.84 -18.21
CA LYS A 373 7.87 -3.26 -16.91
C LYS A 373 6.40 -2.82 -16.85
N LYS A 374 5.85 -2.25 -17.94
CA LYS A 374 4.43 -1.82 -17.98
C LYS A 374 3.49 -3.00 -17.95
N ILE A 375 3.77 -4.10 -18.63
CA ILE A 375 3.01 -5.35 -18.54
C ILE A 375 2.98 -5.83 -17.08
N LEU A 376 4.13 -5.86 -16.41
CA LEU A 376 4.23 -6.27 -15.02
C LEU A 376 3.53 -5.30 -14.05
N ALA A 377 3.52 -4.00 -14.34
CA ALA A 377 2.81 -3.00 -13.55
C ALA A 377 1.29 -3.22 -13.60
N TYR A 378 0.71 -3.34 -14.80
CA TYR A 378 -0.72 -3.66 -14.94
C TYR A 378 -1.07 -5.02 -14.36
N SER A 379 -0.17 -5.99 -14.48
CA SER A 379 -0.30 -7.28 -13.80
C SER A 379 -0.32 -7.12 -12.27
N THR A 380 0.42 -6.17 -11.69
CA THR A 380 0.36 -5.87 -10.25
C THR A 380 -1.00 -5.28 -9.87
N VAL A 381 -1.49 -4.26 -10.59
CA VAL A 381 -2.83 -3.69 -10.38
C VAL A 381 -3.89 -4.78 -10.43
N SER A 382 -3.77 -5.70 -11.40
CA SER A 382 -4.70 -6.82 -11.57
C SER A 382 -4.69 -7.78 -10.38
N GLN A 383 -3.51 -8.18 -9.87
CA GLN A 383 -3.42 -9.10 -8.71
C GLN A 383 -3.89 -8.42 -7.41
N LEU A 384 -3.57 -7.14 -7.22
CA LEU A 384 -4.10 -6.37 -6.09
C LEU A 384 -5.63 -6.30 -6.13
N GLY A 385 -6.22 -6.11 -7.31
CA GLY A 385 -7.68 -6.15 -7.46
C GLY A 385 -8.29 -7.49 -7.03
N LEU A 386 -7.64 -8.63 -7.35
CA LEU A 386 -8.06 -9.93 -6.84
C LEU A 386 -7.94 -10.05 -5.31
N MET A 387 -6.89 -9.46 -4.71
CA MET A 387 -6.77 -9.43 -3.24
C MET A 387 -7.91 -8.60 -2.61
N PHE A 388 -8.29 -7.46 -3.22
CA PHE A 388 -9.44 -6.67 -2.77
C PHE A 388 -10.77 -7.40 -2.97
N LEU A 389 -10.92 -8.20 -4.03
CA LEU A 389 -12.05 -9.11 -4.16
C LEU A 389 -12.10 -10.07 -2.97
N GLY A 390 -10.97 -10.70 -2.60
CA GLY A 390 -10.86 -11.58 -1.44
C GLY A 390 -11.23 -10.88 -0.12
N ILE A 391 -10.71 -9.66 0.11
CA ILE A 391 -11.08 -8.83 1.27
C ILE A 391 -12.59 -8.55 1.30
N GLY A 392 -13.15 -8.13 0.16
CA GLY A 392 -14.56 -7.75 0.07
C GLY A 392 -15.53 -8.91 0.29
N VAL A 393 -15.15 -10.14 -0.04
CA VAL A 393 -15.97 -11.34 0.25
C VAL A 393 -15.66 -11.97 1.61
N GLY A 394 -14.76 -11.38 2.43
CA GLY A 394 -14.45 -11.87 3.77
C GLY A 394 -13.34 -12.92 3.82
N ALA A 395 -12.69 -13.25 2.71
CA ALA A 395 -11.59 -14.20 2.63
C ALA A 395 -10.23 -13.56 2.95
N PHE A 396 -10.10 -12.96 4.15
CA PHE A 396 -8.92 -12.19 4.55
C PHE A 396 -7.63 -12.99 4.52
N TRP A 397 -7.65 -14.23 5.04
CA TRP A 397 -6.49 -15.12 5.05
C TRP A 397 -6.02 -15.45 3.62
N ALA A 398 -6.95 -15.68 2.68
CA ALA A 398 -6.65 -16.00 1.30
C ALA A 398 -6.05 -14.79 0.56
N ALA A 399 -6.62 -13.59 0.78
CA ALA A 399 -6.08 -12.34 0.26
C ALA A 399 -4.66 -12.10 0.78
N PHE A 400 -4.40 -12.33 2.08
CA PHE A 400 -3.08 -12.18 2.68
C PHE A 400 -2.09 -13.25 2.23
N LEU A 401 -2.51 -14.52 2.08
CA LEU A 401 -1.70 -15.56 1.47
C LEU A 401 -1.27 -15.14 0.05
N HIS A 402 -2.20 -14.52 -0.70
CA HIS A 402 -1.86 -14.04 -2.04
C HIS A 402 -0.86 -12.88 -2.01
N VAL A 403 -0.85 -12.02 -0.97
CA VAL A 403 0.23 -11.01 -0.76
C VAL A 403 1.59 -11.68 -0.64
N ILE A 404 1.70 -12.76 0.15
CA ILE A 404 2.98 -13.45 0.38
C ILE A 404 3.49 -14.09 -0.91
N THR A 405 2.65 -14.87 -1.58
CA THR A 405 3.03 -15.55 -2.83
C THR A 405 3.36 -14.53 -3.92
N HIS A 406 2.58 -13.46 -4.00
CA HIS A 406 2.78 -12.33 -4.89
C HIS A 406 4.13 -11.65 -4.66
N ALA A 407 4.53 -11.46 -3.42
CA ALA A 407 5.81 -10.85 -3.09
C ALA A 407 6.99 -11.59 -3.74
N PHE A 408 6.98 -12.92 -3.71
CA PHE A 408 8.06 -13.74 -4.26
C PHE A 408 8.07 -13.74 -5.80
N PHE A 409 6.97 -14.12 -6.43
CA PHE A 409 6.97 -14.20 -7.88
C PHE A 409 7.01 -12.82 -8.56
N LYS A 410 6.47 -11.76 -7.94
CA LYS A 410 6.53 -10.40 -8.51
C LYS A 410 7.92 -9.78 -8.39
N ALA A 411 8.58 -9.92 -7.25
CA ALA A 411 9.96 -9.47 -7.12
C ALA A 411 10.84 -10.19 -8.16
N CYS A 412 10.69 -11.50 -8.31
CA CYS A 412 11.42 -12.28 -9.32
C CYS A 412 11.12 -11.79 -10.75
N LEU A 413 9.86 -11.54 -11.11
CA LEU A 413 9.47 -11.04 -12.44
C LEU A 413 10.03 -9.65 -12.73
N PHE A 414 9.94 -8.71 -11.78
CA PHE A 414 10.48 -7.36 -11.97
C PHE A 414 12.01 -7.34 -12.03
N LEU A 415 12.68 -8.04 -11.13
CA LEU A 415 14.14 -8.17 -11.18
C LEU A 415 14.59 -8.92 -12.44
N GLY A 416 13.85 -9.96 -12.86
CA GLY A 416 14.08 -10.67 -14.11
C GLY A 416 13.90 -9.77 -15.34
N ALA A 417 12.88 -8.90 -15.35
CA ALA A 417 12.72 -7.88 -16.38
C ALA A 417 13.89 -6.88 -16.38
N GLY A 418 14.39 -6.50 -15.20
CA GLY A 418 15.59 -5.68 -15.05
C GLY A 418 16.82 -6.35 -15.61
N SER A 419 17.00 -7.66 -15.36
CA SER A 419 18.09 -8.47 -15.93
C SER A 419 17.97 -8.53 -17.46
N VAL A 420 16.77 -8.78 -18.01
CA VAL A 420 16.52 -8.76 -19.46
C VAL A 420 16.91 -7.42 -20.08
N MET A 421 16.50 -6.31 -19.47
CA MET A 421 16.84 -4.98 -19.97
C MET A 421 18.35 -4.73 -19.90
N HIS A 422 18.98 -5.02 -18.76
CA HIS A 422 20.43 -4.86 -18.57
C HIS A 422 21.24 -5.63 -19.60
N GLY A 423 20.89 -6.89 -19.84
CA GLY A 423 21.53 -7.75 -20.83
C GLY A 423 21.21 -7.41 -22.29
N ASN A 424 20.28 -6.46 -22.56
CA ASN A 424 19.80 -6.09 -23.89
C ASN A 424 19.91 -4.59 -24.21
N GLY A 425 20.84 -3.87 -23.60
CA GLY A 425 21.07 -2.44 -23.87
C GLY A 425 19.86 -1.57 -23.52
N ASP A 426 19.23 -1.84 -22.38
CA ASP A 426 18.06 -1.13 -21.84
C ASP A 426 16.84 -1.13 -22.78
N GLU A 427 16.61 -2.24 -23.52
CA GLU A 427 15.40 -2.41 -24.34
C GLU A 427 14.23 -2.86 -23.46
N GLU A 428 13.17 -2.05 -23.43
CA GLU A 428 11.93 -2.34 -22.69
C GLU A 428 10.86 -3.02 -23.54
N ASP A 429 10.87 -2.84 -24.87
CA ASP A 429 9.84 -3.35 -25.78
C ASP A 429 10.01 -4.85 -26.01
N VAL A 430 9.08 -5.66 -25.46
CA VAL A 430 9.12 -7.12 -25.60
C VAL A 430 9.05 -7.58 -27.06
N THR A 431 8.51 -6.77 -27.99
CA THR A 431 8.43 -7.10 -29.41
C THR A 431 9.77 -6.98 -30.13
N LYS A 432 10.73 -6.28 -29.50
CA LYS A 432 12.10 -6.10 -29.99
C LYS A 432 13.11 -7.06 -29.35
N LEU A 433 12.67 -7.93 -28.46
CA LEU A 433 13.49 -8.96 -27.82
C LEU A 433 13.49 -10.24 -28.67
N GLY A 434 13.26 -11.38 -28.07
CA GLY A 434 13.17 -12.71 -28.70
C GLY A 434 14.42 -13.55 -28.52
N GLY A 435 14.26 -14.86 -28.44
CA GLY A 435 15.35 -15.85 -28.43
C GLY A 435 16.25 -15.84 -27.19
N LEU A 436 15.90 -15.11 -26.10
CA LEU A 436 16.79 -14.90 -24.96
C LEU A 436 17.06 -16.16 -24.13
N ARG A 437 16.29 -17.23 -24.33
CA ARG A 437 16.41 -18.49 -23.57
C ARG A 437 17.82 -19.05 -23.55
N LYS A 438 18.56 -18.97 -24.67
CA LYS A 438 19.91 -19.52 -24.80
C LYS A 438 20.98 -18.57 -24.25
N GLU A 439 20.75 -17.27 -24.38
CA GLU A 439 21.71 -16.24 -23.99
C GLU A 439 21.62 -15.86 -22.52
N MET A 440 20.43 -16.01 -21.93
CA MET A 440 20.14 -15.66 -20.51
C MET A 440 19.43 -16.83 -19.78
N PRO A 441 20.09 -18.00 -19.61
CA PRO A 441 19.41 -19.21 -19.12
C PRO A 441 18.92 -19.13 -17.69
N VAL A 442 19.62 -18.44 -16.78
CA VAL A 442 19.20 -18.27 -15.38
C VAL A 442 18.01 -17.32 -15.30
N THR A 443 18.11 -16.16 -15.96
CA THR A 443 17.01 -15.19 -16.05
C THR A 443 15.78 -15.82 -16.69
N TRP A 444 15.95 -16.60 -17.77
CA TRP A 444 14.87 -17.34 -18.43
C TRP A 444 14.17 -18.31 -17.48
N ALA A 445 14.93 -19.17 -16.81
CA ALA A 445 14.34 -20.22 -15.94
C ALA A 445 13.56 -19.61 -14.75
N THR A 446 14.14 -18.60 -14.10
CA THR A 446 13.51 -17.92 -12.94
C THR A 446 12.28 -17.11 -13.36
N PHE A 447 12.31 -16.46 -14.52
CA PHE A 447 11.16 -15.76 -15.09
C PHE A 447 10.03 -16.74 -15.44
N LEU A 448 10.36 -17.89 -16.03
CA LEU A 448 9.39 -18.94 -16.38
C LEU A 448 8.71 -19.50 -15.14
N VAL A 449 9.45 -19.88 -14.10
CA VAL A 449 8.89 -20.36 -12.81
C VAL A 449 7.91 -19.34 -12.24
N SER A 450 8.32 -18.08 -12.22
CA SER A 450 7.46 -17.00 -11.69
C SER A 450 6.25 -16.70 -12.59
N THR A 451 6.38 -16.90 -13.91
CA THR A 451 5.25 -16.84 -14.85
C THR A 451 4.25 -17.95 -14.59
N PHE A 452 4.69 -19.18 -14.38
CA PHE A 452 3.79 -20.27 -13.97
C PHE A 452 3.13 -20.00 -12.61
N ALA A 453 3.88 -19.44 -11.65
CA ALA A 453 3.33 -19.12 -10.33
C ALA A 453 2.20 -18.09 -10.43
N ILE A 454 2.42 -16.95 -11.11
CA ILE A 454 1.40 -15.90 -11.22
C ILE A 454 0.19 -16.32 -12.05
N THR A 455 0.37 -17.22 -13.03
CA THR A 455 -0.75 -17.70 -13.87
C THR A 455 -1.62 -18.72 -13.16
N GLY A 456 -1.17 -19.24 -12.04
CA GLY A 456 -1.94 -20.22 -11.26
C GLY A 456 -1.86 -21.64 -11.86
N VAL A 457 -0.68 -22.06 -12.28
CA VAL A 457 -0.44 -23.42 -12.74
C VAL A 457 -0.04 -24.30 -11.56
N ILE A 458 -0.71 -25.46 -11.39
CA ILE A 458 -0.37 -26.47 -10.38
C ILE A 458 1.03 -27.04 -10.67
N PRO A 459 1.88 -27.24 -9.68
CA PRO A 459 1.67 -27.12 -8.22
C PRO A 459 2.28 -25.86 -7.61
N LEU A 460 2.21 -24.69 -8.25
CA LEU A 460 2.88 -23.49 -7.76
C LEU A 460 2.02 -22.66 -6.81
N SER A 461 2.67 -21.83 -5.98
CA SER A 461 2.05 -21.12 -4.85
C SER A 461 0.90 -20.19 -5.24
N GLY A 462 1.01 -19.53 -6.40
CA GLY A 462 -0.03 -18.60 -6.87
C GLY A 462 -1.33 -19.29 -7.27
N PHE A 463 -1.32 -20.60 -7.56
CA PHE A 463 -2.53 -21.39 -7.77
C PHE A 463 -3.37 -21.41 -6.50
N PHE A 464 -2.82 -21.90 -5.40
CA PHE A 464 -3.54 -22.07 -4.14
C PHE A 464 -4.10 -20.76 -3.58
N SER A 465 -3.33 -19.67 -3.63
CA SER A 465 -3.77 -18.39 -3.10
C SER A 465 -4.85 -17.71 -3.96
N LYS A 466 -4.74 -17.81 -5.29
CA LYS A 466 -5.72 -17.23 -6.22
C LYS A 466 -7.01 -18.03 -6.23
N ASP A 467 -6.91 -19.37 -6.25
CA ASP A 467 -8.06 -20.24 -6.21
C ASP A 467 -8.85 -20.07 -4.91
N ALA A 468 -8.18 -19.96 -3.77
CA ALA A 468 -8.85 -19.68 -2.49
C ALA A 468 -9.69 -18.39 -2.52
N ILE A 469 -9.18 -17.31 -3.15
CA ILE A 469 -9.95 -16.07 -3.33
C ILE A 469 -11.17 -16.30 -4.22
N LEU A 470 -11.00 -16.94 -5.38
CA LEU A 470 -12.08 -17.18 -6.34
C LEU A 470 -13.13 -18.16 -5.79
N HIS A 471 -12.68 -19.18 -5.07
CA HIS A 471 -13.57 -20.13 -4.39
C HIS A 471 -14.41 -19.41 -3.33
N ALA A 472 -13.80 -18.61 -2.47
CA ALA A 472 -14.51 -17.81 -1.48
C ALA A 472 -15.49 -16.82 -2.14
N ALA A 473 -15.11 -16.17 -3.23
CA ALA A 473 -16.00 -15.26 -3.97
C ALA A 473 -17.21 -15.98 -4.58
N HIS A 474 -17.10 -17.28 -4.83
CA HIS A 474 -18.19 -18.11 -5.33
C HIS A 474 -19.10 -18.65 -4.21
N THR A 475 -18.52 -19.10 -3.12
CA THR A 475 -19.21 -19.91 -2.08
C THR A 475 -19.66 -19.13 -0.86
N GLN A 476 -18.98 -18.05 -0.49
CA GLN A 476 -19.39 -17.17 0.60
C GLN A 476 -20.36 -16.11 0.07
N HIS A 477 -21.46 -15.85 0.74
CA HIS A 477 -22.47 -14.92 0.26
C HIS A 477 -22.67 -13.74 1.21
N ILE A 478 -22.51 -12.52 0.68
CA ILE A 478 -22.79 -11.29 1.42
C ILE A 478 -24.31 -11.08 1.41
N ALA A 479 -24.90 -11.02 2.60
CA ALA A 479 -26.34 -10.87 2.76
C ALA A 479 -26.88 -9.68 1.97
N GLY A 480 -27.90 -9.91 1.15
CA GLY A 480 -28.54 -8.88 0.33
C GLY A 480 -27.81 -8.51 -0.99
N TYR A 481 -26.64 -9.08 -1.31
CA TYR A 481 -25.83 -8.67 -2.46
C TYR A 481 -25.41 -9.79 -3.42
N HIS A 482 -26.11 -10.92 -3.46
CA HIS A 482 -25.75 -12.12 -4.25
C HIS A 482 -25.46 -11.81 -5.73
N GLY A 483 -26.27 -11.00 -6.39
CA GLY A 483 -26.08 -10.69 -7.83
C GLY A 483 -24.78 -9.92 -8.12
N LEU A 484 -24.47 -8.91 -7.31
CA LEU A 484 -23.23 -8.14 -7.45
C LEU A 484 -22.00 -8.97 -7.13
N GLN A 485 -22.10 -9.86 -6.14
CA GLN A 485 -21.03 -10.77 -5.79
C GLN A 485 -20.77 -11.81 -6.90
N THR A 486 -21.81 -12.39 -7.50
CA THR A 486 -21.68 -13.28 -8.66
C THR A 486 -21.00 -12.55 -9.82
N LEU A 487 -21.36 -11.29 -10.08
CA LEU A 487 -20.67 -10.48 -11.09
C LEU A 487 -19.19 -10.31 -10.75
N ALA A 488 -18.87 -9.98 -9.51
CA ALA A 488 -17.48 -9.83 -9.06
C ALA A 488 -16.67 -11.13 -9.18
N TRP A 489 -17.28 -12.28 -8.88
CA TRP A 489 -16.66 -13.59 -9.09
C TRP A 489 -16.40 -13.87 -10.59
N ILE A 490 -17.36 -13.59 -11.48
CA ILE A 490 -17.19 -13.73 -12.94
C ILE A 490 -16.03 -12.86 -13.41
N MET A 491 -15.96 -11.60 -12.98
CA MET A 491 -14.89 -10.68 -13.33
C MET A 491 -13.52 -11.18 -12.81
N GLY A 492 -13.46 -11.73 -11.59
CA GLY A 492 -12.27 -12.34 -11.02
C GLY A 492 -11.80 -13.56 -11.83
N THR A 493 -12.72 -14.42 -12.23
CA THR A 493 -12.43 -15.62 -13.05
C THR A 493 -11.93 -15.25 -14.44
N LEU A 494 -12.55 -14.27 -15.10
CA LEU A 494 -12.06 -13.71 -16.37
C LEU A 494 -10.67 -13.10 -16.21
N THR A 495 -10.41 -12.43 -15.09
CA THR A 495 -9.08 -11.88 -14.78
C THR A 495 -8.01 -12.98 -14.69
N ALA A 496 -8.34 -14.14 -14.11
CA ALA A 496 -7.41 -15.27 -14.04
C ALA A 496 -7.04 -15.77 -15.45
N ALA A 497 -8.02 -15.90 -16.34
CA ALA A 497 -7.79 -16.24 -17.75
C ALA A 497 -6.91 -15.20 -18.46
N CYS A 498 -7.23 -13.93 -18.28
CA CYS A 498 -6.46 -12.81 -18.84
C CYS A 498 -5.02 -12.82 -18.33
N THR A 499 -4.82 -13.13 -17.04
CA THR A 499 -3.47 -13.18 -16.43
C THR A 499 -2.59 -14.23 -17.10
N ALA A 500 -3.11 -15.44 -17.31
CA ALA A 500 -2.37 -16.49 -18.03
C ALA A 500 -2.01 -16.04 -19.44
N PHE A 501 -2.95 -15.44 -20.15
CA PHE A 501 -2.72 -14.99 -21.52
C PHE A 501 -1.61 -13.93 -21.64
N TYR A 502 -1.69 -12.79 -20.90
CA TYR A 502 -0.71 -11.72 -21.07
C TYR A 502 0.67 -12.06 -20.50
N MET A 503 0.75 -12.90 -19.46
CA MET A 503 2.03 -13.32 -18.92
C MET A 503 2.77 -14.27 -19.86
N PHE A 504 2.08 -15.27 -20.42
CA PHE A 504 2.67 -16.14 -21.44
C PHE A 504 2.98 -15.39 -22.74
N ARG A 505 2.17 -14.39 -23.14
CA ARG A 505 2.53 -13.48 -24.22
C ARG A 505 3.87 -12.80 -23.97
N ALA A 506 4.04 -12.19 -22.78
CA ALA A 506 5.30 -11.53 -22.44
C ALA A 506 6.49 -12.49 -22.47
N TYR A 507 6.30 -13.69 -21.90
CA TYR A 507 7.29 -14.75 -21.90
C TYR A 507 7.68 -15.19 -23.32
N PHE A 508 6.71 -15.54 -24.18
CA PHE A 508 7.00 -16.02 -25.52
C PHE A 508 7.69 -14.96 -26.39
N LEU A 509 7.29 -13.71 -26.27
CA LEU A 509 7.90 -12.61 -27.02
C LEU A 509 9.34 -12.31 -26.57
N ALA A 510 9.66 -12.47 -25.29
CA ALA A 510 10.99 -12.15 -24.77
C ALA A 510 11.98 -13.33 -24.95
N PHE A 511 11.59 -14.53 -24.59
CA PHE A 511 12.52 -15.64 -24.41
C PHE A 511 12.51 -16.68 -25.54
N GLU A 512 11.41 -16.81 -26.24
CA GLU A 512 11.26 -17.83 -27.27
C GLU A 512 11.40 -17.24 -28.69
N GLY A 513 11.61 -18.11 -29.67
CA GLY A 513 11.73 -17.72 -31.08
C GLY A 513 13.13 -17.33 -31.49
N GLU A 514 13.21 -16.54 -32.55
CA GLU A 514 14.42 -15.97 -33.04
C GLU A 514 14.65 -14.58 -32.47
N ARG A 515 15.88 -14.15 -32.42
CA ARG A 515 16.25 -12.79 -32.05
C ARG A 515 15.60 -11.78 -32.98
N SER A 516 14.98 -10.73 -32.42
CA SER A 516 14.36 -9.68 -33.23
C SER A 516 15.42 -8.94 -34.09
N LYS A 517 15.08 -8.65 -35.34
CA LYS A 517 15.92 -7.82 -36.22
C LYS A 517 16.03 -6.36 -35.73
N GLU A 518 15.09 -5.92 -34.90
CA GLU A 518 15.06 -4.58 -34.29
C GLU A 518 15.74 -4.54 -32.91
N ALA A 519 16.40 -5.63 -32.51
CA ALA A 519 17.10 -5.66 -31.22
C ALA A 519 18.26 -4.63 -31.20
N LYS A 520 18.38 -3.88 -30.09
CA LYS A 520 19.42 -2.85 -29.93
C LYS A 520 20.83 -3.41 -29.98
N ILE A 521 21.03 -4.64 -29.50
CA ILE A 521 22.29 -5.35 -29.53
C ILE A 521 22.11 -6.74 -30.16
N PRO A 522 23.06 -7.23 -30.94
CA PRO A 522 22.91 -8.49 -31.64
C PRO A 522 22.91 -9.71 -30.72
N HIS A 523 23.69 -9.69 -29.65
CA HIS A 523 23.81 -10.77 -28.67
C HIS A 523 23.56 -10.21 -27.25
N ALA A 524 22.66 -10.85 -26.53
CA ALA A 524 22.43 -10.54 -25.11
C ALA A 524 23.47 -11.26 -24.25
N HIS A 525 23.63 -10.82 -23.03
CA HIS A 525 24.48 -11.48 -22.04
C HIS A 525 23.69 -11.69 -20.74
N GLU A 526 24.01 -12.77 -20.03
CA GLU A 526 23.44 -13.01 -18.70
C GLU A 526 23.97 -11.99 -17.69
N SER A 527 23.16 -11.62 -16.75
CA SER A 527 23.54 -10.68 -15.68
C SER A 527 24.50 -11.34 -14.68
N ALA A 528 25.26 -10.50 -13.95
CA ALA A 528 26.20 -10.95 -12.93
C ALA A 528 25.51 -11.74 -11.79
N ALA A 529 26.30 -12.53 -11.04
CA ALA A 529 25.79 -13.37 -9.95
C ALA A 529 25.07 -12.59 -8.86
N ALA A 530 25.47 -11.35 -8.59
CA ALA A 530 24.77 -10.46 -7.64
C ALA A 530 23.33 -10.12 -8.08
N MET A 531 23.02 -10.20 -9.37
CA MET A 531 21.66 -10.03 -9.90
C MET A 531 20.94 -11.38 -10.03
N THR A 532 21.58 -12.42 -10.55
CA THR A 532 20.95 -13.71 -10.79
C THR A 532 20.75 -14.53 -9.52
N GLY A 533 21.58 -14.39 -8.49
CA GLY A 533 21.42 -15.05 -7.20
C GLY A 533 20.07 -14.74 -6.52
N PRO A 534 19.71 -13.46 -6.30
CA PRO A 534 18.38 -13.08 -5.83
C PRO A 534 17.21 -13.63 -6.67
N LEU A 535 17.36 -13.70 -8.02
CA LEU A 535 16.33 -14.29 -8.89
C LEU A 535 16.10 -15.77 -8.56
N VAL A 536 17.18 -16.54 -8.38
CA VAL A 536 17.09 -17.99 -8.03
C VAL A 536 16.42 -18.17 -6.68
N VAL A 537 16.83 -17.39 -5.66
CA VAL A 537 16.23 -17.48 -4.31
C VAL A 537 14.74 -17.16 -4.37
N LEU A 538 14.34 -16.08 -5.04
CA LEU A 538 12.94 -15.68 -5.18
C LEU A 538 12.11 -16.71 -5.96
N ALA A 539 12.67 -17.32 -7.00
CA ALA A 539 12.01 -18.39 -7.75
C ALA A 539 11.79 -19.64 -6.89
N VAL A 540 12.77 -20.02 -6.07
CA VAL A 540 12.63 -21.12 -5.10
C VAL A 540 11.55 -20.81 -4.07
N LEU A 541 11.54 -19.59 -3.51
CA LEU A 541 10.53 -19.15 -2.56
C LEU A 541 9.12 -19.14 -3.19
N ALA A 542 8.99 -18.77 -4.47
CA ALA A 542 7.72 -18.82 -5.21
C ALA A 542 7.19 -20.26 -5.38
N VAL A 543 8.07 -21.25 -5.39
CA VAL A 543 7.68 -22.67 -5.36
C VAL A 543 7.36 -23.12 -3.93
N VAL A 544 8.25 -22.89 -2.97
CA VAL A 544 8.13 -23.39 -1.59
C VAL A 544 6.90 -22.83 -0.87
N ALA A 545 6.51 -21.60 -1.17
CA ALA A 545 5.32 -20.96 -0.59
C ALA A 545 4.00 -21.70 -0.89
N LEU A 546 3.99 -22.69 -1.81
CA LEU A 546 2.84 -23.57 -2.05
C LEU A 546 2.36 -24.28 -0.77
N VAL A 547 3.29 -24.65 0.12
CA VAL A 547 2.99 -25.42 1.34
C VAL A 547 1.98 -24.72 2.24
N HIS A 548 2.00 -23.38 2.27
CA HIS A 548 1.09 -22.58 3.09
C HIS A 548 -0.36 -22.59 2.60
N GLY A 549 -0.58 -22.89 1.33
CA GLY A 549 -1.91 -22.98 0.72
C GLY A 549 -2.46 -24.41 0.63
N LEU A 550 -1.69 -25.43 1.01
CA LEU A 550 -2.17 -26.81 0.97
C LEU A 550 -3.18 -27.08 2.10
N PRO A 551 -4.32 -27.75 1.81
CA PRO A 551 -5.30 -28.14 2.81
C PRO A 551 -4.85 -29.43 3.51
N ILE A 552 -3.90 -29.31 4.42
CA ILE A 552 -3.25 -30.46 5.10
C ILE A 552 -3.68 -30.62 6.57
N MET A 553 -4.35 -29.64 7.15
CA MET A 553 -4.74 -29.70 8.56
C MET A 553 -6.20 -30.11 8.71
N HIS A 554 -6.40 -31.23 9.46
CA HIS A 554 -7.73 -31.70 9.84
C HIS A 554 -7.98 -31.33 11.30
N MET A 555 -8.92 -30.40 11.54
CA MET A 555 -9.31 -30.00 12.89
C MET A 555 -10.76 -30.43 13.18
N GLN A 556 -11.00 -30.89 14.41
CA GLN A 556 -12.38 -31.15 14.88
C GLN A 556 -12.91 -29.90 15.59
N ARG A 557 -13.98 -29.32 15.06
CA ARG A 557 -14.69 -28.20 15.66
C ARG A 557 -16.18 -28.57 15.77
N GLY A 558 -16.70 -28.66 17.01
CA GLY A 558 -18.12 -29.05 17.23
C GLY A 558 -18.54 -30.40 16.68
N GLY A 559 -17.63 -31.39 16.62
CA GLY A 559 -17.90 -32.73 16.09
C GLY A 559 -17.80 -32.89 14.56
N VAL A 560 -17.43 -31.81 13.84
CA VAL A 560 -17.21 -31.79 12.40
C VAL A 560 -15.71 -31.65 12.11
N THR A 561 -15.20 -32.50 11.21
CA THR A 561 -13.81 -32.41 10.74
C THR A 561 -13.71 -31.27 9.70
N ILE A 562 -13.02 -30.20 10.03
CA ILE A 562 -12.77 -29.08 9.12
C ILE A 562 -11.34 -29.21 8.58
N THR A 563 -11.20 -29.15 7.26
CA THR A 563 -9.88 -29.12 6.61
C THR A 563 -9.47 -27.66 6.40
N GLN A 564 -8.38 -27.25 7.01
CA GLN A 564 -7.83 -25.89 6.90
C GLN A 564 -6.47 -25.92 6.22
N THR A 565 -6.10 -24.80 5.59
CA THR A 565 -4.73 -24.57 5.12
C THR A 565 -3.81 -24.21 6.29
N LEU A 566 -2.50 -24.42 6.11
CA LEU A 566 -1.53 -23.99 7.14
C LEU A 566 -1.65 -22.49 7.44
N MET A 567 -1.86 -21.66 6.39
CA MET A 567 -1.95 -20.22 6.54
C MET A 567 -3.23 -19.78 7.24
N GLU A 568 -4.35 -20.41 6.95
CA GLU A 568 -5.62 -20.15 7.62
C GLU A 568 -5.50 -20.41 9.12
N ASN A 569 -4.98 -21.59 9.49
CA ASN A 569 -4.75 -21.94 10.88
C ASN A 569 -3.71 -21.02 11.56
N PHE A 570 -2.66 -20.64 10.83
CA PHE A 570 -1.63 -19.74 11.34
C PHE A 570 -2.19 -18.35 11.66
N LEU A 571 -3.07 -17.82 10.83
CA LEU A 571 -3.69 -16.50 10.97
C LEU A 571 -4.98 -16.50 11.81
N ASP A 572 -5.52 -17.66 12.22
CA ASP A 572 -6.74 -17.74 13.02
C ASP A 572 -6.74 -16.84 14.27
N PRO A 573 -5.63 -16.70 15.02
CA PRO A 573 -5.60 -15.78 16.16
C PRO A 573 -5.86 -14.31 15.78
N VAL A 574 -5.42 -13.87 14.60
CA VAL A 574 -5.63 -12.50 14.11
C VAL A 574 -7.08 -12.28 13.69
N PHE A 575 -7.70 -13.26 13.06
CA PHE A 575 -9.06 -13.15 12.52
C PHE A 575 -10.14 -13.73 13.44
N ARG A 576 -9.80 -14.13 14.67
CA ARG A 576 -10.74 -14.78 15.60
C ARG A 576 -11.96 -13.89 15.87
N THR A 577 -11.76 -12.63 16.26
CA THR A 577 -12.86 -11.68 16.49
C THR A 577 -13.69 -11.46 15.23
N THR A 578 -13.06 -11.39 14.07
CA THR A 578 -13.74 -11.30 12.77
C THR A 578 -14.62 -12.51 12.51
N ASN A 579 -14.11 -13.73 12.72
CA ASN A 579 -14.84 -14.97 12.55
C ASN A 579 -16.01 -15.13 13.55
N ASP A 580 -15.81 -14.71 14.80
CA ASP A 580 -16.86 -14.69 15.82
C ASP A 580 -17.99 -13.72 15.47
N LEU A 581 -17.67 -12.53 14.93
CA LEU A 581 -18.65 -11.55 14.49
C LEU A 581 -19.43 -12.02 13.25
N ILE A 582 -18.78 -12.70 12.30
CA ILE A 582 -19.44 -13.33 11.14
C ILE A 582 -20.45 -14.37 11.64
N ALA A 583 -20.05 -15.24 12.56
CA ALA A 583 -20.91 -16.27 13.11
C ALA A 583 -22.10 -15.70 13.89
N ARG A 584 -21.90 -14.58 14.64
CA ARG A 584 -22.94 -13.95 15.47
C ARG A 584 -24.01 -13.23 14.64
N LYS A 585 -23.61 -12.47 13.60
CA LYS A 585 -24.54 -11.59 12.85
C LYS A 585 -25.01 -12.15 11.52
N GLN A 586 -24.40 -13.21 11.02
CA GLN A 586 -24.74 -13.87 9.74
C GLN A 586 -24.78 -12.88 8.55
N PHE A 587 -24.01 -11.78 8.60
CA PHE A 587 -23.85 -10.85 7.48
C PHE A 587 -23.13 -11.48 6.29
N LEU A 588 -22.38 -12.55 6.56
CA LEU A 588 -21.72 -13.39 5.57
C LEU A 588 -22.22 -14.83 5.76
N GLU A 589 -22.88 -15.35 4.76
CA GLU A 589 -23.34 -16.74 4.73
C GLU A 589 -22.16 -17.62 4.31
N MET A 590 -21.70 -18.44 5.23
CA MET A 590 -20.64 -19.42 4.95
C MET A 590 -21.28 -20.69 4.36
N PRO A 591 -20.59 -21.40 3.43
CA PRO A 591 -21.10 -22.65 2.86
C PRO A 591 -21.37 -23.68 3.96
N LYS A 592 -22.54 -24.32 3.90
CA LYS A 592 -23.02 -25.28 4.92
C LYS A 592 -22.33 -26.65 4.85
N GLU A 593 -21.77 -27.01 3.72
CA GLU A 593 -21.11 -28.30 3.46
C GLU A 593 -19.74 -28.08 2.85
N HIS A 594 -18.83 -29.03 3.11
CA HIS A 594 -17.53 -29.06 2.45
C HIS A 594 -17.71 -29.38 0.96
N GLU A 595 -17.79 -28.37 0.11
CA GLU A 595 -17.69 -28.57 -1.31
C GLU A 595 -16.32 -29.15 -1.66
N SER A 596 -16.31 -30.16 -2.52
CA SER A 596 -15.06 -30.73 -3.01
C SER A 596 -14.23 -29.70 -3.75
N MET A 597 -13.02 -29.44 -3.30
CA MET A 597 -12.08 -28.50 -3.94
C MET A 597 -11.58 -28.99 -5.30
N ILE A 598 -11.82 -30.23 -5.66
CA ILE A 598 -11.28 -30.85 -6.90
C ILE A 598 -11.86 -30.17 -8.15
N LEU A 599 -13.16 -29.90 -8.18
CA LEU A 599 -13.81 -29.31 -9.35
C LEU A 599 -13.36 -27.84 -9.58
N PRO A 600 -13.34 -26.94 -8.57
CA PRO A 600 -12.75 -25.61 -8.69
C PRO A 600 -11.28 -25.64 -9.15
N TRP A 601 -10.46 -26.54 -8.59
CA TRP A 601 -9.07 -26.69 -9.00
C TRP A 601 -8.91 -27.10 -10.46
N LEU A 602 -9.73 -28.03 -10.93
CA LEU A 602 -9.73 -28.46 -12.32
C LEU A 602 -10.15 -27.32 -13.25
N GLN A 603 -11.16 -26.54 -12.89
CA GLN A 603 -11.60 -25.35 -13.65
C GLN A 603 -10.49 -24.31 -13.76
N ALA A 604 -9.85 -23.95 -12.64
CA ALA A 604 -8.75 -22.98 -12.62
C ALA A 604 -7.57 -23.45 -13.48
N TRP A 605 -7.24 -24.73 -13.43
CA TRP A 605 -6.17 -25.32 -14.23
C TRP A 605 -6.49 -25.32 -15.73
N ILE A 606 -7.71 -25.70 -16.12
CA ILE A 606 -8.17 -25.66 -17.51
C ILE A 606 -8.11 -24.22 -18.03
N ILE A 607 -8.57 -23.22 -17.26
CA ILE A 607 -8.52 -21.81 -17.61
C ILE A 607 -7.07 -21.38 -17.88
N ALA A 608 -6.13 -21.72 -16.99
CA ALA A 608 -4.72 -21.38 -17.15
C ALA A 608 -4.10 -22.03 -18.40
N LEU A 609 -4.38 -23.31 -18.65
CA LEU A 609 -3.88 -24.06 -19.82
C LEU A 609 -4.47 -23.54 -21.14
N VAL A 610 -5.78 -23.32 -21.21
CA VAL A 610 -6.44 -22.82 -22.44
C VAL A 610 -5.93 -21.42 -22.77
N SER A 611 -5.85 -20.53 -21.77
CA SER A 611 -5.39 -19.16 -21.98
C SER A 611 -3.90 -19.09 -22.34
N GLY A 612 -3.05 -19.86 -21.65
CA GLY A 612 -1.63 -19.99 -21.97
C GLY A 612 -1.39 -20.62 -23.35
N GLY A 613 -2.16 -21.66 -23.70
CA GLY A 613 -2.15 -22.29 -25.01
C GLY A 613 -2.60 -21.34 -26.14
N ALA A 614 -3.60 -20.49 -25.88
CA ALA A 614 -4.00 -19.43 -26.82
C ALA A 614 -2.88 -18.42 -27.03
N ALA A 615 -2.19 -17.99 -25.97
CA ALA A 615 -1.02 -17.12 -26.08
C ALA A 615 0.11 -17.77 -26.88
N PHE A 616 0.42 -19.06 -26.64
CA PHE A 616 1.40 -19.82 -27.40
C PHE A 616 1.01 -19.85 -28.88
N PHE A 617 -0.24 -20.24 -29.20
CA PHE A 617 -0.69 -20.35 -30.58
C PHE A 617 -0.60 -18.99 -31.30
N ILE A 618 -1.06 -17.89 -30.68
CA ILE A 618 -1.06 -16.56 -31.28
C ILE A 618 0.37 -16.02 -31.45
N TYR A 619 1.16 -15.98 -30.41
CA TYR A 619 2.44 -15.26 -30.41
C TYR A 619 3.63 -16.10 -30.85
N ARG A 620 3.55 -17.41 -30.75
CA ARG A 620 4.63 -18.31 -31.16
C ARG A 620 4.41 -18.91 -32.55
N ARG A 621 3.18 -19.06 -32.97
CA ARG A 621 2.84 -19.77 -34.22
C ARG A 621 2.07 -18.93 -35.24
N TYR A 622 0.98 -18.26 -34.83
CA TYR A 622 0.11 -17.54 -35.77
C TYR A 622 0.72 -16.23 -36.26
N LEU A 623 1.17 -15.33 -35.36
CA LEU A 623 1.73 -14.04 -35.75
C LEU A 623 3.02 -14.14 -36.57
N PRO A 624 3.98 -15.03 -36.24
CA PRO A 624 5.15 -15.24 -37.10
C PRO A 624 4.77 -15.69 -38.52
N ALA A 625 3.68 -16.45 -38.69
CA ALA A 625 3.24 -16.94 -39.99
C ALA A 625 2.38 -15.93 -40.76
N LYS A 626 1.55 -15.13 -40.09
CA LYS A 626 0.58 -14.20 -40.70
C LYS A 626 0.96 -12.74 -40.60
N GLY A 627 1.90 -12.36 -39.74
CA GLY A 627 2.43 -11.00 -39.56
C GLY A 627 1.51 -10.06 -38.79
N SER A 628 0.19 -10.29 -38.74
CA SER A 628 -0.77 -9.41 -38.06
C SER A 628 -1.98 -10.17 -37.50
N LEU A 629 -2.64 -9.55 -36.52
CA LEU A 629 -3.94 -9.99 -36.01
C LEU A 629 -5.07 -9.68 -37.01
N PRO A 630 -6.21 -10.41 -36.92
CA PRO A 630 -7.40 -10.09 -37.70
C PRO A 630 -7.85 -8.63 -37.53
N GLY A 631 -8.21 -7.96 -38.64
CA GLY A 631 -8.50 -6.51 -38.66
C GLY A 631 -9.66 -6.08 -37.74
N PHE A 632 -10.63 -6.97 -37.47
CA PHE A 632 -11.75 -6.67 -36.56
C PHE A 632 -11.31 -6.54 -35.09
N LEU A 633 -10.13 -7.06 -34.70
CA LEU A 633 -9.55 -6.90 -33.35
C LEU A 633 -8.77 -5.59 -33.18
N GLU A 634 -8.46 -4.89 -34.27
CA GLU A 634 -7.61 -3.70 -34.22
C GLU A 634 -8.23 -2.53 -33.42
N PRO A 635 -9.55 -2.22 -33.51
CA PRO A 635 -10.18 -1.22 -32.66
C PRO A 635 -10.08 -1.55 -31.18
N LEU A 636 -10.32 -2.82 -30.81
CA LEU A 636 -10.21 -3.30 -29.43
C LEU A 636 -8.78 -3.23 -28.93
N ARG A 637 -7.81 -3.61 -29.79
CA ARG A 637 -6.39 -3.49 -29.47
C ARG A 637 -5.98 -2.03 -29.22
N LYS A 638 -6.40 -1.09 -30.08
CA LYS A 638 -6.13 0.34 -29.91
C LYS A 638 -6.75 0.89 -28.62
N PHE A 639 -8.00 0.51 -28.31
CA PHE A 639 -8.69 0.94 -27.10
C PHE A 639 -7.96 0.46 -25.83
N SER A 640 -7.59 -0.82 -25.78
CA SER A 640 -6.80 -1.39 -24.69
C SER A 640 -5.39 -0.79 -24.61
N PHE A 641 -4.70 -0.59 -25.75
CA PHE A 641 -3.35 -0.01 -25.79
C PHE A 641 -3.33 1.42 -25.23
N ASN A 642 -4.36 2.21 -25.54
CA ASN A 642 -4.54 3.56 -25.01
C ASN A 642 -5.16 3.57 -23.61
N LYS A 643 -5.07 2.44 -22.88
CA LYS A 643 -5.50 2.35 -21.46
C LYS A 643 -6.97 2.76 -21.26
N PHE A 644 -7.85 2.46 -22.23
CA PHE A 644 -9.27 2.86 -22.25
C PHE A 644 -9.47 4.38 -22.17
N TYR A 645 -8.48 5.17 -22.56
CA TYR A 645 -8.47 6.64 -22.50
C TYR A 645 -8.73 7.21 -21.10
N VAL A 646 -8.38 6.46 -20.05
CA VAL A 646 -8.63 6.90 -18.67
C VAL A 646 -7.77 8.10 -18.30
N ASP A 647 -6.51 8.16 -18.74
CA ASP A 647 -5.64 9.31 -18.50
C ASP A 647 -6.20 10.60 -19.15
N GLU A 648 -6.78 10.49 -20.37
CA GLU A 648 -7.41 11.59 -21.09
C GLU A 648 -8.70 12.07 -20.41
N VAL A 649 -9.49 11.13 -19.88
CA VAL A 649 -10.69 11.47 -19.08
C VAL A 649 -10.27 12.24 -17.81
N TYR A 650 -9.23 11.80 -17.09
CA TYR A 650 -8.71 12.54 -15.93
C TYR A 650 -8.20 13.92 -16.30
N ASP A 651 -7.49 14.04 -17.42
CA ASP A 651 -7.01 15.34 -17.91
C ASP A 651 -8.18 16.30 -18.16
N PHE A 652 -9.23 15.80 -18.83
CA PHE A 652 -10.39 16.62 -19.20
C PHE A 652 -11.27 16.97 -17.99
N VAL A 653 -11.58 16.00 -17.12
CA VAL A 653 -12.57 16.17 -16.04
C VAL A 653 -11.97 16.79 -14.79
N VAL A 654 -10.69 16.52 -14.50
CA VAL A 654 -10.04 16.92 -13.24
C VAL A 654 -8.92 17.94 -13.46
N ILE A 655 -7.91 17.61 -14.30
CA ILE A 655 -6.68 18.39 -14.37
C ILE A 655 -6.93 19.76 -15.07
N LYS A 656 -7.60 19.76 -16.21
CA LYS A 656 -7.91 21.01 -16.94
C LYS A 656 -8.80 21.97 -16.15
N PRO A 657 -9.94 21.55 -15.56
CA PRO A 657 -10.76 22.41 -14.72
C PRO A 657 -10.01 22.96 -13.52
N PHE A 658 -9.23 22.09 -12.83
CA PHE A 658 -8.40 22.53 -11.69
C PHE A 658 -7.35 23.56 -12.11
N THR A 659 -6.67 23.32 -13.23
CA THR A 659 -5.67 24.26 -13.77
C THR A 659 -6.30 25.61 -14.15
N LEU A 660 -7.49 25.56 -14.75
CA LEU A 660 -8.24 26.77 -15.11
C LEU A 660 -8.64 27.56 -13.85
N PHE A 661 -9.17 26.87 -12.85
CA PHE A 661 -9.50 27.45 -11.55
C PHE A 661 -8.28 28.06 -10.85
N SER A 662 -7.14 27.35 -10.83
CA SER A 662 -5.88 27.83 -10.27
C SER A 662 -5.39 29.10 -10.98
N ARG A 663 -5.48 29.16 -12.33
CA ARG A 663 -5.15 30.36 -13.10
C ARG A 663 -6.07 31.53 -12.78
N ALA A 664 -7.37 31.26 -12.62
CA ALA A 664 -8.33 32.28 -12.21
C ALA A 664 -8.04 32.83 -10.82
N LEU A 665 -7.74 31.96 -9.85
CA LEU A 665 -7.32 32.36 -8.51
C LEU A 665 -6.04 33.20 -8.52
N HIS A 666 -5.02 32.76 -9.25
CA HIS A 666 -3.78 33.54 -9.39
C HIS A 666 -4.05 34.94 -9.96
N LYS A 667 -4.87 35.01 -11.02
CA LYS A 667 -5.18 36.32 -11.62
C LYS A 667 -6.00 37.22 -10.69
N VAL A 668 -7.04 36.67 -10.03
CA VAL A 668 -7.96 37.48 -9.22
C VAL A 668 -7.40 37.71 -7.81
N VAL A 669 -6.96 36.68 -7.14
CA VAL A 669 -6.52 36.79 -5.74
C VAL A 669 -5.10 37.32 -5.67
N ASP A 670 -4.12 36.71 -6.33
CA ASP A 670 -2.72 37.15 -6.21
C ASP A 670 -2.52 38.48 -6.93
N SER A 671 -2.78 38.56 -8.26
CA SER A 671 -2.41 39.73 -9.04
C SER A 671 -3.30 40.94 -8.79
N ILE A 672 -4.64 40.77 -8.62
CA ILE A 672 -5.56 41.89 -8.43
C ILE A 672 -5.71 42.24 -6.95
N LEU A 673 -6.11 41.30 -6.10
CA LEU A 673 -6.41 41.59 -4.69
C LEU A 673 -5.15 41.80 -3.86
N ILE A 674 -4.19 40.87 -3.91
CA ILE A 674 -2.98 40.96 -3.08
C ILE A 674 -2.04 42.01 -3.66
N ASP A 675 -1.54 41.82 -4.87
CA ASP A 675 -0.55 42.72 -5.45
C ASP A 675 -1.14 44.09 -5.80
N GLY A 676 -2.29 44.11 -6.48
CA GLY A 676 -2.93 45.36 -6.95
C GLY A 676 -3.51 46.18 -5.80
N VAL A 677 -4.45 45.58 -5.04
CA VAL A 677 -5.19 46.35 -4.00
C VAL A 677 -4.41 46.40 -2.69
N ALA A 678 -3.99 45.26 -2.14
CA ALA A 678 -3.37 45.23 -0.81
C ALA A 678 -1.95 45.85 -0.82
N VAL A 679 -1.09 45.49 -1.77
CA VAL A 679 0.31 45.97 -1.81
C VAL A 679 0.39 47.35 -2.52
N HIS A 680 0.04 47.39 -3.80
CA HIS A 680 0.17 48.64 -4.57
C HIS A 680 -0.85 49.71 -4.17
N GLY A 681 -2.08 49.30 -3.79
CA GLY A 681 -3.11 50.21 -3.30
C GLY A 681 -2.72 50.87 -1.99
N THR A 682 -2.21 50.16 -1.03
CA THR A 682 -1.73 50.73 0.24
C THR A 682 -0.49 51.59 0.04
N ALA A 683 0.45 51.16 -0.80
CA ALA A 683 1.62 51.97 -1.16
C ALA A 683 1.20 53.28 -1.85
N TRP A 684 0.25 53.25 -2.78
CA TRP A 684 -0.31 54.42 -3.43
C TRP A 684 -1.03 55.34 -2.42
N LEU A 685 -1.85 54.77 -1.53
CA LEU A 685 -2.54 55.53 -0.48
C LEU A 685 -1.53 56.24 0.43
N THR A 686 -0.50 55.51 0.88
CA THR A 686 0.58 56.05 1.71
C THR A 686 1.32 57.17 0.98
N ALA A 687 1.65 56.98 -0.29
CA ALA A 687 2.30 57.99 -1.11
C ALA A 687 1.42 59.24 -1.30
N ARG A 688 0.12 59.09 -1.53
CA ARG A 688 -0.85 60.18 -1.64
C ARG A 688 -1.02 60.92 -0.32
N THR A 689 -1.17 60.18 0.79
CA THR A 689 -1.24 60.77 2.13
C THR A 689 0.03 61.57 2.45
N GLY A 690 1.20 61.00 2.15
CA GLY A 690 2.48 61.69 2.30
C GLY A 690 2.59 62.95 1.43
N ALA A 691 2.09 62.89 0.18
CA ALA A 691 2.06 64.08 -0.70
C ALA A 691 1.14 65.16 -0.17
N VAL A 692 -0.02 64.83 0.40
CA VAL A 692 -0.91 65.85 1.06
C VAL A 692 -0.28 66.35 2.32
N LEU A 693 0.29 65.53 3.16
CA LEU A 693 0.99 65.97 4.38
C LEU A 693 2.19 66.86 4.08
N ARG A 694 2.83 66.73 2.92
CA ARG A 694 3.93 67.58 2.49
C ARG A 694 3.53 69.01 2.30
N TYR A 695 2.25 69.34 1.97
CA TYR A 695 1.77 70.72 1.92
C TYR A 695 1.76 71.42 3.28
N LEU A 696 1.74 70.59 4.39
CA LEU A 696 1.87 71.13 5.75
C LEU A 696 3.34 71.53 6.09
N GLN A 697 4.29 71.08 5.29
CA GLN A 697 5.71 71.43 5.44
C GLN A 697 6.04 72.63 4.62
N THR A 698 5.93 73.80 5.22
CA THR A 698 6.21 75.09 4.56
C THR A 698 7.71 75.35 4.36
N GLY A 699 8.58 74.60 5.06
CA GLY A 699 10.04 74.86 5.08
C GLY A 699 10.45 76.05 5.91
N ASP A 700 9.50 76.76 6.47
CA ASP A 700 9.74 77.93 7.26
C ASP A 700 9.88 77.63 8.75
N ALA A 701 11.09 77.77 9.29
CA ALA A 701 11.38 77.45 10.69
C ALA A 701 10.57 78.33 11.67
N GLN A 702 10.17 79.55 11.26
CA GLN A 702 9.35 80.43 12.09
C GLN A 702 7.92 79.90 12.22
N MET A 703 7.37 79.37 11.15
CA MET A 703 6.05 78.76 11.15
C MET A 703 6.03 77.49 12.04
N TYR A 704 7.06 76.69 11.98
CA TYR A 704 7.15 75.46 12.87
C TYR A 704 7.30 75.88 14.34
N ALA A 705 8.14 76.91 14.63
CA ALA A 705 8.27 77.46 15.99
C ALA A 705 6.95 78.06 16.51
N ALA A 706 6.19 78.73 15.67
CA ALA A 706 4.87 79.26 16.01
C ALA A 706 3.85 78.19 16.31
N VAL A 707 3.80 77.12 15.47
CA VAL A 707 2.90 75.96 15.70
C VAL A 707 3.28 75.19 16.99
N MET A 708 4.57 74.98 17.25
CA MET A 708 5.05 74.37 18.49
C MET A 708 4.73 75.26 19.72
N ALA A 709 4.88 76.51 19.64
CA ALA A 709 4.54 77.48 20.72
C ALA A 709 3.02 77.47 21.00
N LEU A 710 2.20 77.45 19.94
CA LEU A 710 0.73 77.31 20.06
C LEU A 710 0.32 75.99 20.67
N ALA A 711 0.92 74.84 20.24
CA ALA A 711 0.65 73.56 20.80
C ALA A 711 1.07 73.41 22.27
N ALA A 712 2.24 73.99 22.63
CA ALA A 712 2.71 74.02 24.02
C ALA A 712 1.81 74.91 24.90
N SER A 713 1.39 76.09 24.38
CA SER A 713 0.46 76.98 25.07
C SER A 713 -0.93 76.31 25.26
N GLY A 714 -1.44 75.66 24.22
CA GLY A 714 -2.69 74.90 24.29
C GLY A 714 -2.62 73.73 25.29
N GLY A 715 -1.49 73.04 25.32
CA GLY A 715 -1.22 71.96 26.29
C GLY A 715 -1.14 72.46 27.72
N LEU A 716 -0.50 73.66 27.93
CA LEU A 716 -0.47 74.30 29.25
C LEU A 716 -1.86 74.78 29.68
N VAL A 717 -2.66 75.40 28.83
CA VAL A 717 -4.02 75.81 29.10
C VAL A 717 -4.87 74.57 29.44
N TRP A 718 -4.75 73.53 28.67
CA TRP A 718 -5.47 72.28 28.96
C TRP A 718 -5.06 71.68 30.32
N ALA A 719 -3.75 71.66 30.62
CA ALA A 719 -3.25 71.17 31.91
C ALA A 719 -3.75 72.05 33.09
N ILE A 720 -3.79 73.32 32.90
CA ILE A 720 -4.31 74.27 33.90
C ILE A 720 -5.82 74.01 34.17
N PHE A 721 -6.62 73.85 33.11
CA PHE A 721 -8.04 73.52 33.26
C PHE A 721 -8.29 72.16 33.86
N LYS A 722 -7.30 71.26 33.78
CA LYS A 722 -7.43 69.87 34.40
C LYS A 722 -6.91 69.83 35.83
N VAL A 723 -6.08 70.81 36.25
CA VAL A 723 -5.46 70.87 37.58
C VAL A 723 -6.17 71.91 38.51
N LEU A 724 -6.85 72.88 37.95
CA LEU A 724 -7.69 73.82 38.71
C LEU A 724 -9.13 73.29 38.80
N PRO A 725 -9.68 73.02 40.00
CA PRO A 725 -11.01 72.47 40.20
C PRO A 725 -12.13 73.41 39.72
#